data_df22e813ecff34cceb11090de047732e
#
_entry.id   df22e813ecff34cceb11090de047732e
#
_cell.length_a   1.000
_cell.length_b   1.000
_cell.length_c   1.000
_cell.angle_alpha   90.00
_cell.angle_beta   90.00
_cell.angle_gamma   90.00
#
_symmetry.space_group_name_H-M   'P 1'
#
loop_
_entity.id
_entity.type
_entity.pdbx_description
1 polymer ?
#
loop_
_entity_poly.entity_id
_entity_poly.type
_entity_poly.pdbx_seq_one_letter_code
_entity_poly.pdbx_strand_id
1 'polypeptide(L)'
;RYKYACQVFDEAKTKVATTAANEDKAACFSDAPVEKYYDASIDNRFYHIDKADWLKKLNEISAAFKAEPELLGGEASLTYQVSRVYIVNTEGTEVVQNRICGRIMLSTQAVAADGMSLPLNKDYLAYDLDSLPTVEKMVTDAKDMVKRVLALRNAPVADPYTGPAMLSGEASGVFFHEIFGHRLEGHRLKEGGETFKKMVGELVLPKEFQVYCDPTLRHYAGTDLNGYYKYDDEGVKARRVNNVVNGVLKSFLMSRVPLDGFPESNGHGRTSDDKDPVSRQSNLIVETNKPYTEAQMRQMLRAEAKKQGKEYGYYFKTVTSGYTYTGEGGSLNSFNVTPLEVYRIFADGRPDQLVRGVDLIGTPLSMFSHISAAGKNASVFTGVCGAESGWVPVTAVSPTIFVTQIETQRRAKSNYVPATLKAPGFGRKPSTNVFEGTDANNIDKSILYGMKDEMKREMDSLTIAGSPRPFYMSYLATRFKTINVKAELGGLTYCYDMPWDMLGSTQVLVGSFKRNSELKLGQYVQTGIQAGGGYDAIRRAFWTYSDLAYKYNLNSYAQKMNALNSNPLPAAIEKIPDMQRMAPVTVIQPSYDYNIDAQKLSDLACKASETFKDFKDLTNTSVSFEGAYEDTYRVTSENVNLKEPHSYLKIKVSANLRLADGSLQKNGFEMNFTTPEEVPSAEILQAKVREFAEQFVALKDVPILSDTYKGPVMFEDMAAVYPFTENLLTLNKLYAKVILAPNDKALGKKIGKKILDPRIDIVNYTSLPEYKGTKLMGAYSIDADGIKPEAEIPLVEKGILKQILNRATPTEHAMHSTGSARFTNNPRAVALTTSVGTFHVKATGTTDADKMKKELIKLGKKKKLEYVYKITSPAGAESLQLYQINVKTGEEKLARITQAILPTLSQLEKITAISSKENVYNLSKDVNTSVICPSAIILDNIELSSNTPRSEKAPAIPYPLQR
;
A
#
# COMPACT_ATOMS: atom_id res chain seq x y z
N ARG A 1 27.90 5.30 2.57
CA ARG A 1 27.92 4.97 1.14
C ARG A 1 29.35 4.70 0.63
N TYR A 2 30.33 5.61 0.83
CA TYR A 2 31.72 5.40 0.34
C TYR A 2 32.34 4.08 0.84
N LYS A 3 32.26 3.76 2.14
CA LYS A 3 32.78 2.51 2.71
C LYS A 3 32.08 1.27 2.12
N TYR A 4 30.78 1.37 1.86
CA TYR A 4 30.03 0.32 1.18
C TYR A 4 30.49 0.16 -0.27
N ALA A 5 30.69 1.28 -1.00
CA ALA A 5 31.24 1.23 -2.34
C ALA A 5 32.63 0.58 -2.39
N CYS A 6 33.51 0.88 -1.42
CA CYS A 6 34.82 0.19 -1.32
C CYS A 6 34.68 -1.31 -1.08
N GLN A 7 33.73 -1.73 -0.22
CA GLN A 7 33.48 -3.15 0.02
C GLN A 7 32.97 -3.85 -1.24
N VAL A 8 31.99 -3.26 -1.93
CA VAL A 8 31.47 -3.79 -3.20
C VAL A 8 32.56 -3.86 -4.26
N PHE A 9 33.46 -2.87 -4.32
CA PHE A 9 34.61 -2.88 -5.21
C PHE A 9 35.58 -4.04 -4.91
N ASP A 10 35.89 -4.28 -3.64
CA ASP A 10 36.76 -5.38 -3.22
C ASP A 10 36.12 -6.75 -3.52
N GLU A 11 34.81 -6.88 -3.31
CA GLU A 11 34.04 -8.08 -3.68
C GLU A 11 34.05 -8.30 -5.19
N ALA A 12 33.82 -7.25 -5.99
CA ALA A 12 33.85 -7.28 -7.44
C ALA A 12 35.26 -7.66 -7.95
N LYS A 13 36.31 -7.07 -7.37
CA LYS A 13 37.69 -7.39 -7.70
C LYS A 13 38.02 -8.88 -7.43
N THR A 14 37.54 -9.41 -6.32
CA THR A 14 37.70 -10.83 -5.98
C THR A 14 36.97 -11.70 -6.99
N LYS A 15 35.73 -11.34 -7.35
CA LYS A 15 34.93 -12.03 -8.36
C LYS A 15 35.63 -12.05 -9.72
N VAL A 16 36.13 -10.90 -10.18
CA VAL A 16 36.87 -10.79 -11.45
C VAL A 16 38.12 -11.66 -11.44
N ALA A 17 38.88 -11.73 -10.33
CA ALA A 17 40.08 -12.57 -10.20
C ALA A 17 39.79 -14.08 -10.24
N THR A 18 38.53 -14.48 -9.94
CA THR A 18 38.08 -15.88 -9.95
C THR A 18 37.33 -16.28 -11.22
N THR A 19 37.11 -15.32 -12.12
CA THR A 19 36.30 -15.48 -13.35
C THR A 19 37.15 -16.17 -14.44
N ALA A 20 36.55 -17.07 -15.20
CA ALA A 20 37.22 -17.86 -16.22
C ALA A 20 37.70 -17.02 -17.42
N ALA A 21 38.79 -17.43 -18.07
CA ALA A 21 39.49 -16.70 -19.13
C ALA A 21 38.68 -16.38 -20.42
N ASN A 22 37.42 -16.86 -20.54
CA ASN A 22 36.57 -16.71 -21.72
C ASN A 22 35.38 -15.78 -21.51
N GLU A 23 35.31 -15.04 -20.39
CA GLU A 23 34.22 -14.11 -20.13
C GLU A 23 34.48 -12.72 -20.72
N ASP A 24 33.39 -11.91 -20.78
CA ASP A 24 33.37 -10.58 -21.34
C ASP A 24 34.51 -9.69 -20.78
N LYS A 25 35.43 -9.26 -21.66
CA LYS A 25 36.58 -8.41 -21.31
C LYS A 25 36.29 -6.93 -21.33
N ALA A 26 35.03 -6.52 -21.54
CA ALA A 26 34.65 -5.12 -21.53
C ALA A 26 34.88 -4.47 -20.16
N ALA A 27 35.15 -3.17 -20.16
CA ALA A 27 35.27 -2.38 -18.93
C ALA A 27 34.00 -2.50 -18.10
N CYS A 28 34.09 -2.29 -16.79
CA CYS A 28 32.90 -2.31 -15.91
C CYS A 28 31.99 -1.13 -16.13
N PHE A 29 32.55 0.02 -16.60
CA PHE A 29 31.82 1.26 -16.81
C PHE A 29 32.43 2.05 -17.98
N SER A 30 31.60 2.56 -18.89
CA SER A 30 32.08 3.30 -20.06
C SER A 30 32.25 4.78 -19.76
N ASP A 31 33.21 5.41 -20.42
CA ASP A 31 33.28 6.85 -20.48
C ASP A 31 32.04 7.42 -21.20
N ALA A 32 31.67 8.62 -20.87
CA ALA A 32 30.61 9.36 -21.55
C ALA A 32 30.98 10.84 -21.71
N PRO A 33 30.56 11.52 -22.79
CA PRO A 33 30.76 12.95 -22.94
C PRO A 33 30.17 13.73 -21.77
N VAL A 34 30.86 14.78 -21.33
CA VAL A 34 30.31 15.72 -20.36
C VAL A 34 29.21 16.53 -21.02
N GLU A 35 28.01 16.43 -20.50
CA GLU A 35 26.84 17.11 -21.04
C GLU A 35 26.40 18.27 -20.13
N LYS A 36 26.06 19.42 -20.74
CA LYS A 36 25.51 20.58 -20.05
C LYS A 36 24.20 20.95 -20.74
N TYR A 37 23.09 20.63 -20.12
CA TYR A 37 21.77 20.83 -20.69
C TYR A 37 20.75 21.28 -19.65
N TYR A 38 20.00 22.32 -19.95
CA TYR A 38 19.03 22.90 -19.05
C TYR A 38 17.73 23.22 -19.82
N ASP A 39 16.66 22.50 -19.56
CA ASP A 39 15.33 22.90 -19.98
C ASP A 39 14.93 24.21 -19.30
N ALA A 40 14.16 25.02 -19.99
CA ALA A 40 13.49 26.19 -19.39
C ALA A 40 12.60 25.74 -18.21
N SER A 41 12.30 26.68 -17.30
CA SER A 41 11.34 26.43 -16.23
C SER A 41 10.01 25.96 -16.82
N ILE A 42 9.37 25.03 -16.13
CA ILE A 42 8.04 24.55 -16.51
C ILE A 42 7.05 25.70 -16.35
N ASP A 43 6.22 25.94 -17.37
CA ASP A 43 5.16 26.93 -17.30
C ASP A 43 4.21 26.61 -16.14
N ASN A 44 3.88 27.64 -15.37
CA ASN A 44 3.06 27.52 -14.16
C ASN A 44 1.68 26.87 -14.43
N ARG A 45 1.12 26.99 -15.64
CA ARG A 45 -0.13 26.35 -16.04
C ARG A 45 -0.12 24.83 -15.88
N PHE A 46 1.05 24.19 -16.04
CA PHE A 46 1.19 22.74 -15.90
C PHE A 46 1.17 22.25 -14.45
N TYR A 47 1.40 23.12 -13.47
CA TYR A 47 1.30 22.78 -12.05
C TYR A 47 -0.13 22.86 -11.50
N HIS A 48 -1.06 23.46 -12.26
CA HIS A 48 -2.42 23.70 -11.83
C HIS A 48 -3.41 23.03 -12.79
N ILE A 49 -4.09 21.99 -12.32
CA ILE A 49 -5.19 21.38 -13.04
C ILE A 49 -6.50 21.59 -12.27
N ASP A 50 -7.58 21.82 -12.97
CA ASP A 50 -8.91 21.83 -12.37
C ASP A 50 -9.36 20.38 -12.08
N LYS A 51 -9.08 19.94 -10.87
CA LYS A 51 -9.44 18.59 -10.41
C LYS A 51 -10.95 18.35 -10.44
N ALA A 52 -11.76 19.37 -10.18
CA ALA A 52 -13.22 19.25 -10.16
C ALA A 52 -13.77 19.04 -11.58
N ASP A 53 -13.28 19.80 -12.55
CA ASP A 53 -13.64 19.65 -13.96
C ASP A 53 -13.22 18.26 -14.49
N TRP A 54 -11.99 17.83 -14.22
CA TRP A 54 -11.53 16.51 -14.62
C TRP A 54 -12.34 15.39 -13.98
N LEU A 55 -12.69 15.48 -12.70
CA LEU A 55 -13.55 14.51 -12.04
C LEU A 55 -14.94 14.43 -12.72
N LYS A 56 -15.51 15.57 -13.11
CA LYS A 56 -16.77 15.62 -13.87
C LYS A 56 -16.65 14.91 -15.22
N LYS A 57 -15.57 15.18 -15.99
CA LYS A 57 -15.28 14.52 -17.27
C LYS A 57 -15.13 13.01 -17.11
N LEU A 58 -14.35 12.54 -16.13
CA LEU A 58 -14.15 11.13 -15.87
C LEU A 58 -15.45 10.42 -15.44
N ASN A 59 -16.29 11.07 -14.64
CA ASN A 59 -17.60 10.55 -14.27
C ASN A 59 -18.53 10.41 -15.49
N GLU A 60 -18.51 11.34 -16.41
CA GLU A 60 -19.29 11.26 -17.65
C GLU A 60 -18.83 10.10 -18.52
N ILE A 61 -17.50 9.91 -18.68
CA ILE A 61 -16.94 8.82 -19.46
C ILE A 61 -17.28 7.46 -18.81
N SER A 62 -17.05 7.32 -17.51
CA SER A 62 -17.30 6.06 -16.80
C SER A 62 -18.78 5.68 -16.74
N ALA A 63 -19.68 6.68 -16.81
CA ALA A 63 -21.13 6.42 -16.88
C ALA A 63 -21.54 5.54 -18.06
N ALA A 64 -20.75 5.52 -19.15
CA ALA A 64 -20.99 4.66 -20.30
C ALA A 64 -21.01 3.16 -19.95
N PHE A 65 -20.28 2.74 -18.89
CA PHE A 65 -20.23 1.35 -18.45
C PHE A 65 -21.47 0.92 -17.64
N LYS A 66 -22.25 1.87 -17.11
CA LYS A 66 -23.45 1.57 -16.30
C LYS A 66 -24.57 0.88 -17.05
N ALA A 67 -24.60 1.02 -18.39
CA ALA A 67 -25.68 0.48 -19.20
C ALA A 67 -25.76 -1.05 -19.18
N GLU A 68 -24.67 -1.73 -18.85
CA GLU A 68 -24.54 -3.17 -18.96
C GLU A 68 -24.31 -3.85 -17.61
N PRO A 69 -25.33 -4.50 -17.06
CA PRO A 69 -25.25 -5.15 -15.75
C PRO A 69 -24.33 -6.38 -15.73
N GLU A 70 -23.94 -6.92 -16.87
CA GLU A 70 -23.06 -8.08 -16.98
C GLU A 70 -21.57 -7.74 -16.81
N LEU A 71 -21.20 -6.46 -16.78
CA LEU A 71 -19.87 -6.01 -16.45
C LEU A 71 -19.63 -6.12 -14.94
N LEU A 72 -18.45 -6.54 -14.53
CA LEU A 72 -18.04 -6.49 -13.12
C LEU A 72 -17.71 -5.07 -12.67
N GLY A 73 -17.18 -4.26 -13.58
CA GLY A 73 -16.84 -2.87 -13.32
C GLY A 73 -16.53 -2.11 -14.58
N GLY A 74 -16.44 -0.79 -14.45
CA GLY A 74 -15.99 0.10 -15.51
C GLY A 74 -15.45 1.37 -14.88
N GLU A 75 -14.28 1.80 -15.29
CA GLU A 75 -13.52 2.90 -14.69
C GLU A 75 -12.94 3.81 -15.77
N ALA A 76 -12.87 5.10 -15.46
CA ALA A 76 -12.06 6.07 -16.17
C ALA A 76 -11.17 6.78 -15.15
N SER A 77 -9.87 6.74 -15.36
CA SER A 77 -8.89 7.38 -14.46
C SER A 77 -7.96 8.31 -15.22
N LEU A 78 -7.51 9.39 -14.59
CA LEU A 78 -6.48 10.29 -15.08
C LEU A 78 -5.28 10.25 -14.14
N THR A 79 -4.13 9.93 -14.68
CA THR A 79 -2.82 10.14 -14.04
C THR A 79 -2.14 11.31 -14.73
N TYR A 80 -1.77 12.33 -13.96
CA TYR A 80 -1.05 13.49 -14.47
C TYR A 80 0.21 13.70 -13.65
N GLN A 81 1.34 13.80 -14.34
CA GLN A 81 2.64 13.96 -13.71
C GLN A 81 3.40 15.11 -14.36
N VAL A 82 3.90 16.00 -13.52
CA VAL A 82 4.84 17.07 -13.87
C VAL A 82 6.10 16.86 -13.06
N SER A 83 7.22 16.66 -13.72
CA SER A 83 8.51 16.47 -13.07
C SER A 83 9.61 17.25 -13.75
N ARG A 84 10.56 17.73 -12.95
CA ARG A 84 11.81 18.31 -13.38
C ARG A 84 12.95 17.49 -12.80
N VAL A 85 13.69 16.85 -13.69
CA VAL A 85 14.75 15.88 -13.32
C VAL A 85 16.10 16.59 -13.39
N TYR A 86 16.89 16.44 -12.33
CA TYR A 86 18.24 16.99 -12.21
C TYR A 86 19.22 15.83 -12.13
N ILE A 87 20.19 15.80 -13.04
CA ILE A 87 21.25 14.78 -13.08
C ILE A 87 22.58 15.52 -13.00
N VAL A 88 23.39 15.17 -11.99
CA VAL A 88 24.76 15.67 -11.83
C VAL A 88 25.67 14.52 -11.45
N ASN A 89 26.87 14.48 -12.02
CA ASN A 89 27.88 13.47 -11.71
C ASN A 89 29.26 14.06 -11.48
N THR A 90 30.20 13.26 -11.00
CA THR A 90 31.58 13.68 -10.72
C THR A 90 32.42 13.95 -11.96
N GLU A 91 31.95 13.52 -13.14
CA GLU A 91 32.62 13.79 -14.43
C GLU A 91 32.28 15.20 -14.95
N GLY A 92 31.32 15.88 -14.31
CA GLY A 92 30.92 17.25 -14.62
C GLY A 92 29.68 17.38 -15.51
N THR A 93 28.97 16.28 -15.78
CA THR A 93 27.66 16.33 -16.45
C THR A 93 26.61 16.99 -15.55
N GLU A 94 25.86 17.92 -16.13
CA GLU A 94 24.76 18.63 -15.49
C GLU A 94 23.57 18.69 -16.47
N VAL A 95 22.55 17.91 -16.21
CA VAL A 95 21.35 17.84 -17.06
C VAL A 95 20.13 18.18 -16.23
N VAL A 96 19.32 19.10 -16.74
CA VAL A 96 18.00 19.41 -16.20
C VAL A 96 16.99 19.24 -17.31
N GLN A 97 16.09 18.29 -17.17
CA GLN A 97 15.05 18.01 -18.16
C GLN A 97 13.65 17.93 -17.53
N ASN A 98 12.67 18.44 -18.27
CA ASN A 98 11.27 18.42 -17.88
C ASN A 98 10.58 17.18 -18.45
N ARG A 99 9.70 16.57 -17.64
CA ARG A 99 8.80 15.51 -18.06
C ARG A 99 7.38 15.87 -17.63
N ILE A 100 6.48 15.98 -18.59
CA ILE A 100 5.06 16.26 -18.35
C ILE A 100 4.30 15.18 -19.10
N CYS A 101 3.37 14.52 -18.43
CA CYS A 101 2.57 13.45 -19.02
C CYS A 101 1.20 13.36 -18.36
N GLY A 102 0.16 13.42 -19.15
CA GLY A 102 -1.20 13.08 -18.77
C GLY A 102 -1.62 11.78 -19.44
N ARG A 103 -2.17 10.85 -18.68
CA ARG A 103 -2.68 9.58 -19.19
C ARG A 103 -4.07 9.32 -18.66
N ILE A 104 -5.03 9.16 -19.58
CA ILE A 104 -6.36 8.65 -19.23
C ILE A 104 -6.40 7.17 -19.58
N MET A 105 -6.87 6.38 -18.61
CA MET A 105 -7.12 4.95 -18.80
C MET A 105 -8.61 4.66 -18.62
N LEU A 106 -9.20 4.01 -19.61
CA LEU A 106 -10.50 3.39 -19.54
C LEU A 106 -10.30 1.91 -19.30
N SER A 107 -10.98 1.35 -18.32
CA SER A 107 -10.93 -0.08 -18.03
C SER A 107 -12.33 -0.64 -17.79
N THR A 108 -12.55 -1.86 -18.27
CA THR A 108 -13.77 -2.62 -17.96
C THR A 108 -13.46 -4.10 -17.90
N GLN A 109 -14.32 -4.85 -17.25
CA GLN A 109 -14.13 -6.29 -17.05
C GLN A 109 -15.46 -7.01 -17.05
N ALA A 110 -15.51 -8.16 -17.74
CA ALA A 110 -16.59 -9.13 -17.63
C ALA A 110 -16.01 -10.51 -17.25
N VAL A 111 -16.88 -11.40 -16.83
CA VAL A 111 -16.53 -12.81 -16.59
C VAL A 111 -17.40 -13.71 -17.42
N ALA A 112 -16.77 -14.62 -18.14
CA ALA A 112 -17.45 -15.64 -18.91
C ALA A 112 -18.09 -16.72 -18.02
N ALA A 113 -19.03 -17.48 -18.56
CA ALA A 113 -19.75 -18.53 -17.81
C ALA A 113 -18.85 -19.61 -17.21
N ASP A 114 -17.66 -19.83 -17.80
CA ASP A 114 -16.64 -20.76 -17.30
C ASP A 114 -15.68 -20.14 -16.26
N GLY A 115 -15.93 -18.90 -15.82
CA GLY A 115 -15.13 -18.17 -14.86
C GLY A 115 -13.95 -17.40 -15.44
N MET A 116 -13.73 -17.41 -16.76
CA MET A 116 -12.63 -16.66 -17.36
C MET A 116 -12.83 -15.16 -17.23
N SER A 117 -11.86 -14.47 -16.64
CA SER A 117 -11.81 -13.02 -16.55
C SER A 117 -11.42 -12.41 -17.90
N LEU A 118 -12.13 -11.37 -18.31
CA LEU A 118 -12.00 -10.69 -19.59
C LEU A 118 -11.83 -9.18 -19.36
N PRO A 119 -10.64 -8.71 -18.98
CA PRO A 119 -10.35 -7.29 -18.83
C PRO A 119 -10.13 -6.67 -20.21
N LEU A 120 -10.62 -5.45 -20.39
CA LEU A 120 -10.35 -4.64 -21.58
C LEU A 120 -9.99 -3.22 -21.14
N ASN A 121 -8.84 -2.75 -21.62
CA ASN A 121 -8.32 -1.42 -21.33
C ASN A 121 -8.15 -0.63 -22.62
N LYS A 122 -8.25 0.69 -22.50
CA LYS A 122 -7.86 1.65 -23.53
C LYS A 122 -7.27 2.86 -22.86
N ASP A 123 -6.14 3.32 -23.36
CA ASP A 123 -5.49 4.52 -22.84
C ASP A 123 -5.31 5.61 -23.90
N TYR A 124 -5.14 6.84 -23.38
CA TYR A 124 -4.81 8.02 -24.15
C TYR A 124 -3.70 8.73 -23.39
N LEU A 125 -2.65 9.10 -24.11
CA LEU A 125 -1.48 9.78 -23.56
C LEU A 125 -1.29 11.12 -24.25
N ALA A 126 -1.02 12.16 -23.50
CA ALA A 126 -0.65 13.47 -24.00
C ALA A 126 0.33 14.19 -23.06
N TYR A 127 1.23 14.97 -23.62
CA TYR A 127 2.12 15.85 -22.86
C TYR A 127 1.44 17.15 -22.41
N ASP A 128 0.30 17.48 -23.02
CA ASP A 128 -0.58 18.54 -22.62
C ASP A 128 -2.01 17.98 -22.53
N LEU A 129 -2.67 18.20 -21.41
CA LEU A 129 -4.02 17.67 -21.19
C LEU A 129 -5.04 18.20 -22.21
N ASP A 130 -4.81 19.40 -22.76
CA ASP A 130 -5.66 19.96 -23.81
C ASP A 130 -5.55 19.21 -25.15
N SER A 131 -4.55 18.38 -25.33
CA SER A 131 -4.33 17.53 -26.51
C SER A 131 -4.99 16.16 -26.39
N LEU A 132 -5.59 15.84 -25.23
CA LEU A 132 -6.35 14.59 -25.06
C LEU A 132 -7.62 14.60 -25.93
N PRO A 133 -8.12 13.43 -26.34
CA PRO A 133 -9.39 13.34 -27.05
C PRO A 133 -10.55 13.95 -26.26
N THR A 134 -11.60 14.39 -26.98
CA THR A 134 -12.81 14.94 -26.33
C THR A 134 -13.53 13.90 -25.48
N VAL A 135 -14.32 14.36 -24.52
CA VAL A 135 -15.12 13.47 -23.65
C VAL A 135 -16.07 12.62 -24.48
N GLU A 136 -16.72 13.18 -25.51
CA GLU A 136 -17.63 12.45 -26.40
C GLU A 136 -16.93 11.31 -27.14
N LYS A 137 -15.67 11.53 -27.56
CA LYS A 137 -14.87 10.48 -28.19
C LYS A 137 -14.57 9.37 -27.19
N MET A 138 -14.17 9.70 -25.98
CA MET A 138 -13.87 8.74 -24.92
C MET A 138 -15.12 7.95 -24.49
N VAL A 139 -16.29 8.62 -24.40
CA VAL A 139 -17.59 7.96 -24.14
C VAL A 139 -17.95 6.98 -25.27
N THR A 140 -17.71 7.37 -26.53
CA THR A 140 -17.94 6.49 -27.68
C THR A 140 -17.04 5.25 -27.63
N ASP A 141 -15.77 5.44 -27.30
CA ASP A 141 -14.82 4.35 -27.15
C ASP A 141 -15.16 3.44 -25.95
N ALA A 142 -15.61 4.01 -24.82
CA ALA A 142 -16.09 3.23 -23.69
C ALA A 142 -17.30 2.33 -24.07
N LYS A 143 -18.26 2.87 -24.82
CA LYS A 143 -19.39 2.08 -25.35
C LYS A 143 -18.95 0.99 -26.32
N ASP A 144 -17.93 1.23 -27.15
CA ASP A 144 -17.34 0.19 -28.01
C ASP A 144 -16.67 -0.90 -27.17
N MET A 145 -15.92 -0.51 -26.13
CA MET A 145 -15.31 -1.47 -25.19
C MET A 145 -16.35 -2.39 -24.56
N VAL A 146 -17.51 -1.85 -24.16
CA VAL A 146 -18.62 -2.65 -23.62
C VAL A 146 -19.07 -3.71 -24.64
N LYS A 147 -19.33 -3.31 -25.87
CA LYS A 147 -19.76 -4.26 -26.94
C LYS A 147 -18.72 -5.36 -27.14
N ARG A 148 -17.44 -5.00 -27.19
CA ARG A 148 -16.33 -5.94 -27.42
C ARG A 148 -16.18 -6.93 -26.27
N VAL A 149 -16.21 -6.49 -25.02
CA VAL A 149 -16.06 -7.37 -23.85
C VAL A 149 -17.25 -8.32 -23.69
N LEU A 150 -18.47 -7.88 -24.03
CA LEU A 150 -19.66 -8.75 -24.05
C LEU A 150 -19.63 -9.77 -25.20
N ALA A 151 -19.12 -9.38 -26.37
CA ALA A 151 -18.89 -10.33 -27.48
C ALA A 151 -17.87 -11.40 -27.04
N LEU A 152 -16.77 -11.02 -26.40
CA LEU A 152 -15.77 -11.95 -25.84
C LEU A 152 -16.38 -12.89 -24.79
N ARG A 153 -17.23 -12.38 -23.90
CA ARG A 153 -17.90 -13.18 -22.87
C ARG A 153 -18.68 -14.34 -23.44
N ASN A 154 -19.29 -14.15 -24.62
CA ASN A 154 -20.09 -15.13 -25.33
C ASN A 154 -19.29 -15.96 -26.37
N ALA A 155 -18.03 -15.59 -26.61
CA ALA A 155 -17.20 -16.27 -27.58
C ALA A 155 -16.78 -17.68 -27.12
N PRO A 156 -16.63 -18.66 -28.01
CA PRO A 156 -16.14 -19.99 -27.67
C PRO A 156 -14.69 -19.93 -27.20
N VAL A 157 -14.34 -20.87 -26.34
CA VAL A 157 -12.93 -21.03 -25.86
C VAL A 157 -12.14 -21.68 -26.99
N ALA A 158 -10.95 -21.16 -27.25
CA ALA A 158 -10.05 -21.72 -28.24
C ALA A 158 -9.31 -22.95 -27.71
N ASP A 159 -9.00 -23.86 -28.66
CA ASP A 159 -8.11 -24.98 -28.40
C ASP A 159 -6.65 -24.59 -28.69
N PRO A 160 -5.67 -25.32 -28.13
CA PRO A 160 -4.26 -25.17 -28.49
C PRO A 160 -4.08 -25.27 -30.03
N TYR A 161 -3.20 -24.43 -30.55
CA TYR A 161 -3.05 -24.32 -32.02
C TYR A 161 -1.60 -24.08 -32.39
N THR A 162 -1.19 -24.73 -33.47
CA THR A 162 0.08 -24.46 -34.17
C THR A 162 -0.24 -24.24 -35.64
N GLY A 163 0.12 -23.07 -36.18
CA GLY A 163 -0.14 -22.70 -37.55
C GLY A 163 0.02 -21.22 -37.85
N PRO A 164 -0.41 -20.74 -39.03
CA PRO A 164 -0.18 -19.36 -39.44
C PRO A 164 -1.06 -18.38 -38.69
N ALA A 165 -0.53 -17.15 -38.51
CA ALA A 165 -1.24 -16.09 -37.82
C ALA A 165 -0.92 -14.69 -38.37
N MET A 166 -1.80 -13.75 -38.07
CA MET A 166 -1.59 -12.31 -38.15
C MET A 166 -1.65 -11.71 -36.72
N LEU A 167 -0.77 -10.77 -36.44
CA LEU A 167 -0.81 -9.94 -35.23
C LEU A 167 -1.09 -8.51 -35.71
N SER A 168 -2.12 -7.86 -35.14
CA SER A 168 -2.39 -6.44 -35.40
C SER A 168 -1.18 -5.58 -35.03
N GLY A 169 -1.15 -4.32 -35.36
CA GLY A 169 -0.05 -3.44 -34.97
C GLY A 169 0.13 -3.33 -33.45
N GLU A 170 -0.96 -3.32 -32.69
CA GLU A 170 -0.95 -3.36 -31.22
C GLU A 170 -0.34 -4.66 -30.70
N ALA A 171 -0.87 -5.80 -31.15
CA ALA A 171 -0.38 -7.10 -30.74
C ALA A 171 1.07 -7.36 -31.18
N SER A 172 1.43 -6.89 -32.37
CA SER A 172 2.80 -6.95 -32.90
C SER A 172 3.75 -6.08 -32.13
N GLY A 173 3.34 -4.86 -31.72
CA GLY A 173 4.16 -3.97 -30.90
C GLY A 173 4.55 -4.60 -29.58
N VAL A 174 3.59 -5.16 -28.84
CA VAL A 174 3.84 -5.88 -27.59
C VAL A 174 4.67 -7.14 -27.83
N PHE A 175 4.39 -7.87 -28.89
CA PHE A 175 5.16 -9.04 -29.28
C PHE A 175 6.65 -8.69 -29.51
N PHE A 176 6.96 -7.65 -30.29
CA PHE A 176 8.33 -7.20 -30.49
C PHE A 176 8.97 -6.69 -29.21
N HIS A 177 8.22 -5.99 -28.36
CA HIS A 177 8.71 -5.51 -27.07
C HIS A 177 9.17 -6.67 -26.18
N GLU A 178 8.37 -7.72 -26.04
CA GLU A 178 8.65 -8.86 -25.14
C GLU A 178 9.68 -9.82 -25.75
N ILE A 179 9.54 -10.17 -27.01
CA ILE A 179 10.38 -11.19 -27.63
C ILE A 179 11.75 -10.65 -27.99
N PHE A 180 11.82 -9.43 -28.47
CA PHE A 180 13.04 -8.86 -29.03
C PHE A 180 13.58 -7.70 -28.22
N GLY A 181 12.72 -6.73 -27.86
CA GLY A 181 13.13 -5.53 -27.18
C GLY A 181 13.93 -5.79 -25.88
N HIS A 182 13.44 -6.66 -25.02
CA HIS A 182 14.17 -7.06 -23.82
C HIS A 182 15.48 -7.78 -24.10
N ARG A 183 15.61 -8.42 -25.24
CA ARG A 183 16.87 -9.10 -25.63
C ARG A 183 17.84 -8.20 -26.39
N LEU A 184 17.41 -6.97 -26.66
CA LEU A 184 18.27 -5.89 -27.14
C LEU A 184 18.88 -5.07 -25.98
N GLU A 185 18.44 -5.26 -24.74
CA GLU A 185 18.96 -4.56 -23.55
C GLU A 185 20.34 -5.14 -23.18
N GLY A 186 21.41 -4.37 -23.43
CA GLY A 186 22.80 -4.87 -23.43
C GLY A 186 23.27 -5.46 -22.10
N HIS A 187 22.81 -4.93 -20.95
CA HIS A 187 23.19 -5.48 -19.64
C HIS A 187 22.77 -6.96 -19.48
N ARG A 188 21.63 -7.36 -20.05
CA ARG A 188 21.16 -8.77 -20.00
C ARG A 188 22.06 -9.72 -20.75
N LEU A 189 22.72 -9.23 -21.80
CA LEU A 189 23.69 -10.01 -22.55
C LEU A 189 25.00 -10.24 -21.79
N LYS A 190 25.27 -9.41 -20.78
CA LYS A 190 26.39 -9.55 -19.86
C LYS A 190 26.08 -10.54 -18.73
N GLU A 191 24.80 -10.67 -18.37
CA GLU A 191 24.29 -11.54 -17.29
C GLU A 191 23.86 -12.94 -17.77
N GLY A 192 24.21 -13.36 -19.00
CA GLY A 192 23.93 -14.71 -19.52
C GLY A 192 22.86 -14.81 -20.60
N GLY A 193 22.25 -13.70 -21.00
CA GLY A 193 21.22 -13.64 -22.05
C GLY A 193 21.76 -13.77 -23.47
N GLU A 194 22.28 -14.93 -23.87
CA GLU A 194 23.02 -15.07 -25.14
C GLU A 194 22.21 -15.17 -26.41
N THR A 195 20.88 -15.17 -26.37
CA THR A 195 20.01 -15.54 -27.50
C THR A 195 20.33 -14.79 -28.81
N PHE A 196 20.60 -13.48 -28.75
CA PHE A 196 20.91 -12.67 -29.94
C PHE A 196 22.37 -12.17 -29.95
N LYS A 197 23.16 -12.38 -28.90
CA LYS A 197 24.54 -11.88 -28.80
C LYS A 197 25.41 -12.40 -29.96
N LYS A 198 25.27 -13.66 -30.33
CA LYS A 198 26.02 -14.29 -31.42
C LYS A 198 25.44 -14.06 -32.82
N MET A 199 24.32 -13.31 -32.89
CA MET A 199 23.61 -13.03 -34.15
C MET A 199 23.90 -11.64 -34.73
N VAL A 200 24.81 -10.88 -34.12
CA VAL A 200 25.22 -9.59 -34.67
C VAL A 200 25.85 -9.79 -36.06
N GLY A 201 25.33 -9.07 -37.03
CA GLY A 201 25.69 -9.25 -38.43
C GLY A 201 24.87 -10.27 -39.20
N GLU A 202 24.05 -11.08 -38.51
CA GLU A 202 23.22 -12.11 -39.12
C GLU A 202 21.81 -11.59 -39.45
N LEU A 203 21.14 -12.26 -40.39
CA LEU A 203 19.76 -11.99 -40.74
C LEU A 203 18.81 -12.58 -39.70
N VAL A 204 18.13 -11.73 -38.94
CA VAL A 204 17.16 -12.13 -37.89
C VAL A 204 15.72 -11.90 -38.29
N LEU A 205 15.46 -11.06 -39.29
CA LEU A 205 14.15 -10.77 -39.88
C LEU A 205 14.25 -10.75 -41.41
N PRO A 206 13.13 -10.78 -42.15
CA PRO A 206 13.16 -10.54 -43.58
C PRO A 206 13.86 -9.22 -43.94
N LYS A 207 14.53 -9.17 -45.09
CA LYS A 207 15.34 -8.02 -45.54
C LYS A 207 14.56 -6.70 -45.62
N GLU A 208 13.26 -6.79 -45.65
CA GLU A 208 12.33 -5.65 -45.76
C GLU A 208 12.12 -4.96 -44.42
N PHE A 209 12.52 -5.57 -43.29
CA PHE A 209 12.28 -5.04 -41.94
C PHE A 209 13.43 -4.15 -41.44
N GLN A 210 13.00 -3.08 -40.74
CA GLN A 210 13.82 -2.20 -39.94
C GLN A 210 13.29 -2.22 -38.52
N VAL A 211 14.16 -2.29 -37.51
CA VAL A 211 13.79 -2.16 -36.11
C VAL A 211 14.75 -1.21 -35.43
N TYR A 212 14.24 -0.22 -34.74
CA TYR A 212 15.04 0.74 -34.02
C TYR A 212 14.36 1.21 -32.73
N CYS A 213 15.16 1.64 -31.77
CA CYS A 213 14.70 2.36 -30.61
C CYS A 213 15.08 3.83 -30.72
N ASP A 214 14.12 4.73 -30.64
CA ASP A 214 14.33 6.17 -30.77
C ASP A 214 13.71 6.95 -29.62
N PRO A 215 14.48 7.25 -28.57
CA PRO A 215 14.02 8.09 -27.47
C PRO A 215 13.82 9.55 -27.83
N THR A 216 14.35 10.02 -28.96
CA THR A 216 14.23 11.42 -29.41
C THR A 216 12.92 11.69 -30.17
N LEU A 217 12.21 10.63 -30.56
CA LEU A 217 10.94 10.74 -31.26
C LEU A 217 9.82 11.04 -30.27
N ARG A 218 9.26 12.25 -30.37
CA ARG A 218 8.24 12.72 -29.46
C ARG A 218 6.82 12.30 -29.86
N HIS A 219 6.55 12.21 -31.16
CA HIS A 219 5.23 11.90 -31.72
C HIS A 219 5.35 10.90 -32.86
N TYR A 220 4.32 10.07 -33.01
CA TYR A 220 4.16 9.20 -34.16
C TYR A 220 2.69 9.18 -34.59
N ALA A 221 2.42 9.51 -35.85
CA ALA A 221 1.07 9.55 -36.42
C ALA A 221 0.05 10.32 -35.56
N GLY A 222 0.47 11.46 -34.97
CA GLY A 222 -0.38 12.30 -34.12
C GLY A 222 -0.54 11.84 -32.68
N THR A 223 0.14 10.77 -32.24
CA THR A 223 0.14 10.27 -30.87
C THR A 223 1.45 10.61 -30.16
N ASP A 224 1.37 11.11 -28.95
CA ASP A 224 2.53 11.33 -28.09
C ASP A 224 3.12 9.98 -27.65
N LEU A 225 4.46 9.88 -27.62
CA LEU A 225 5.16 8.65 -27.31
C LEU A 225 5.72 8.63 -25.89
N ASN A 226 5.34 7.65 -25.09
CA ASN A 226 5.70 7.55 -23.67
C ASN A 226 7.20 7.32 -23.42
N GLY A 227 7.93 6.76 -24.40
CA GLY A 227 9.36 6.48 -24.31
C GLY A 227 10.26 7.64 -24.72
N TYR A 228 9.74 8.88 -24.87
CA TYR A 228 10.50 10.07 -25.24
C TYR A 228 11.28 10.63 -24.07
N TYR A 229 12.57 10.96 -24.27
CA TYR A 229 13.43 11.75 -23.40
C TYR A 229 14.61 12.34 -24.18
N LYS A 230 15.27 13.36 -23.60
CA LYS A 230 16.42 14.04 -24.21
C LYS A 230 17.75 13.47 -23.74
N TYR A 231 17.81 13.09 -22.48
CA TYR A 231 18.94 12.46 -21.82
C TYR A 231 18.42 11.24 -21.01
N ASP A 232 19.17 10.17 -21.02
CA ASP A 232 18.87 9.02 -20.18
C ASP A 232 19.14 9.31 -18.70
N ASP A 233 18.85 8.35 -17.82
CA ASP A 233 18.96 8.56 -16.38
C ASP A 233 20.43 8.47 -15.87
N GLU A 234 21.40 8.22 -16.77
CA GLU A 234 22.84 8.36 -16.53
C GLU A 234 23.42 9.69 -17.05
N GLY A 235 22.59 10.57 -17.63
CA GLY A 235 22.99 11.86 -18.20
C GLY A 235 23.60 11.75 -19.59
N VAL A 236 23.50 10.62 -20.26
CA VAL A 236 23.95 10.44 -21.63
C VAL A 236 22.90 10.91 -22.61
N LYS A 237 23.32 11.67 -23.63
CA LYS A 237 22.40 12.21 -24.63
C LYS A 237 21.67 11.09 -25.36
N ALA A 238 20.34 11.18 -25.39
CA ALA A 238 19.48 10.25 -26.10
C ALA A 238 19.74 10.26 -27.61
N ARG A 239 19.78 9.09 -28.22
CA ARG A 239 19.96 8.93 -29.67
C ARG A 239 19.23 7.72 -30.21
N ARG A 240 18.81 7.79 -31.46
CA ARG A 240 18.25 6.66 -32.17
C ARG A 240 19.27 5.54 -32.31
N VAL A 241 18.88 4.32 -31.99
CA VAL A 241 19.66 3.10 -32.16
C VAL A 241 19.00 2.21 -33.22
N ASN A 242 19.68 1.99 -34.35
CA ASN A 242 19.18 1.09 -35.39
C ASN A 242 19.59 -0.34 -35.02
N ASN A 243 18.68 -1.06 -34.38
CA ASN A 243 18.92 -2.42 -33.90
C ASN A 243 18.95 -3.43 -35.05
N VAL A 244 18.02 -3.31 -36.01
CA VAL A 244 17.96 -4.16 -37.22
C VAL A 244 17.90 -3.24 -38.44
N VAL A 245 18.79 -3.48 -39.39
CA VAL A 245 18.84 -2.77 -40.67
C VAL A 245 18.76 -3.79 -41.79
N ASN A 246 17.72 -3.67 -42.62
CA ASN A 246 17.46 -4.62 -43.73
C ASN A 246 17.49 -6.08 -43.23
N GLY A 247 16.78 -6.34 -42.15
CA GLY A 247 16.66 -7.64 -41.52
C GLY A 247 17.87 -8.12 -40.71
N VAL A 248 19.01 -7.41 -40.74
CA VAL A 248 20.28 -7.78 -40.14
C VAL A 248 20.41 -7.11 -38.76
N LEU A 249 20.66 -7.88 -37.73
CA LEU A 249 20.95 -7.35 -36.40
C LEU A 249 22.25 -6.56 -36.38
N LYS A 250 22.22 -5.32 -35.89
CA LYS A 250 23.37 -4.39 -35.92
C LYS A 250 23.81 -3.93 -34.54
N SER A 251 22.89 -3.69 -33.61
CA SER A 251 23.26 -3.03 -32.35
C SER A 251 22.26 -3.38 -31.25
N PHE A 252 22.72 -3.17 -30.02
CA PHE A 252 21.96 -3.29 -28.78
C PHE A 252 21.70 -1.93 -28.14
N LEU A 253 20.78 -1.88 -27.19
CA LEU A 253 20.54 -0.71 -26.34
C LEU A 253 21.56 -0.74 -25.22
N MET A 254 22.33 0.33 -25.06
CA MET A 254 23.44 0.36 -24.12
C MET A 254 23.26 1.48 -23.10
N SER A 255 23.39 1.12 -21.82
CA SER A 255 23.71 2.00 -20.71
C SER A 255 25.21 2.20 -20.61
N ARG A 256 25.70 2.81 -19.56
CA ARG A 256 27.13 2.94 -19.29
C ARG A 256 27.79 1.63 -18.81
N VAL A 257 27.04 0.55 -18.79
CA VAL A 257 27.58 -0.81 -18.62
C VAL A 257 27.92 -1.38 -19.99
N PRO A 258 29.22 -1.42 -20.39
CA PRO A 258 29.62 -1.82 -21.73
C PRO A 258 29.54 -3.33 -21.91
N LEU A 259 29.43 -3.74 -23.18
CA LEU A 259 29.43 -5.14 -23.63
C LEU A 259 30.58 -5.29 -24.63
N ASP A 260 31.16 -6.48 -24.73
CA ASP A 260 32.19 -6.78 -25.74
C ASP A 260 31.65 -6.51 -27.17
N GLY A 261 32.39 -5.71 -27.92
CA GLY A 261 31.98 -5.16 -29.21
C GLY A 261 31.06 -3.93 -29.14
N PHE A 262 30.56 -3.53 -27.97
CA PHE A 262 29.72 -2.35 -27.74
C PHE A 262 30.18 -1.59 -26.49
N PRO A 263 31.31 -0.86 -26.58
CA PRO A 263 31.97 -0.27 -25.42
C PRO A 263 31.32 1.01 -24.89
N GLU A 264 30.45 1.66 -25.66
CA GLU A 264 29.87 2.96 -25.32
C GLU A 264 28.39 2.91 -25.06
N SER A 265 27.92 3.75 -24.12
CA SER A 265 26.49 4.03 -23.96
C SER A 265 25.90 4.68 -25.21
N ASN A 266 24.70 4.35 -25.54
CA ASN A 266 23.91 4.97 -26.60
C ASN A 266 22.66 5.71 -26.09
N GLY A 267 22.70 6.12 -24.82
CA GLY A 267 21.64 6.92 -24.21
C GLY A 267 20.37 6.11 -23.89
N HIS A 268 20.55 4.85 -23.42
CA HIS A 268 19.44 3.98 -23.01
C HIS A 268 19.62 3.45 -21.58
N GLY A 269 20.43 4.12 -20.74
CA GLY A 269 20.53 3.85 -19.30
C GLY A 269 19.32 4.42 -18.57
N ARG A 270 18.38 3.57 -18.14
CA ARG A 270 17.11 4.03 -17.59
C ARG A 270 16.77 3.36 -16.27
N THR A 271 16.11 4.13 -15.40
CA THR A 271 15.67 3.69 -14.07
C THR A 271 14.37 4.38 -13.64
N SER A 272 13.75 3.85 -12.62
CA SER A 272 12.73 4.52 -11.83
C SER A 272 13.03 4.37 -10.35
N ASP A 273 12.46 5.25 -9.55
CA ASP A 273 12.64 5.32 -8.10
C ASP A 273 14.14 5.49 -7.71
N ASP A 274 14.62 4.74 -6.77
CA ASP A 274 15.99 4.79 -6.22
C ASP A 274 16.89 3.63 -6.72
N LYS A 275 16.54 3.04 -7.87
CA LYS A 275 17.27 1.90 -8.43
C LYS A 275 18.37 2.34 -9.39
N ASP A 276 19.33 1.46 -9.59
CA ASP A 276 20.44 1.71 -10.52
C ASP A 276 19.97 1.65 -11.98
N PRO A 277 20.43 2.58 -12.86
CA PRO A 277 20.11 2.56 -14.27
C PRO A 277 20.70 1.32 -14.97
N VAL A 278 19.90 0.70 -15.84
CA VAL A 278 20.36 -0.35 -16.76
C VAL A 278 19.85 -0.07 -18.17
N SER A 279 20.35 -0.80 -19.15
CA SER A 279 19.90 -0.66 -20.54
C SER A 279 18.42 -1.01 -20.67
N ARG A 280 17.57 -0.08 -21.13
CA ARG A 280 16.11 -0.28 -21.26
C ARG A 280 15.61 0.26 -22.58
N GLN A 281 14.51 -0.32 -23.04
CA GLN A 281 13.79 0.17 -24.23
C GLN A 281 13.27 1.58 -24.02
N SER A 282 13.07 2.31 -25.13
CA SER A 282 12.44 3.62 -25.22
C SER A 282 11.19 3.57 -26.10
N ASN A 283 11.22 4.20 -27.28
CA ASN A 283 10.23 4.00 -28.36
C ASN A 283 10.77 2.94 -29.31
N LEU A 284 10.27 1.73 -29.25
CA LEU A 284 10.60 0.65 -30.16
C LEU A 284 9.74 0.77 -31.42
N ILE A 285 10.38 0.93 -32.57
CA ILE A 285 9.71 1.14 -33.84
C ILE A 285 10.06 -0.02 -34.78
N VAL A 286 9.03 -0.63 -35.38
CA VAL A 286 9.14 -1.65 -36.41
C VAL A 286 8.59 -1.08 -37.72
N GLU A 287 9.37 -1.15 -38.78
CA GLU A 287 8.99 -0.66 -40.12
C GLU A 287 9.30 -1.69 -41.19
N THR A 288 8.65 -1.55 -42.37
CA THR A 288 8.93 -2.35 -43.52
C THR A 288 8.98 -1.50 -44.79
N ASN A 289 9.91 -1.78 -45.69
CA ASN A 289 9.98 -1.13 -46.99
C ASN A 289 9.10 -1.81 -48.05
N LYS A 290 8.45 -2.95 -47.69
CA LYS A 290 7.52 -3.69 -48.57
C LYS A 290 6.20 -3.94 -47.84
N PRO A 291 5.38 -2.91 -47.63
CA PRO A 291 4.13 -3.05 -46.91
C PRO A 291 3.03 -3.69 -47.73
N TYR A 292 2.23 -4.54 -47.08
CA TYR A 292 1.04 -5.16 -47.64
C TYR A 292 -0.25 -4.52 -47.07
N THR A 293 -1.31 -4.54 -47.84
CA THR A 293 -2.66 -4.21 -47.35
C THR A 293 -3.20 -5.31 -46.44
N GLU A 294 -4.12 -4.97 -45.53
CA GLU A 294 -4.76 -5.99 -44.69
C GLU A 294 -5.42 -7.11 -45.50
N ALA A 295 -6.07 -6.77 -46.63
CA ALA A 295 -6.69 -7.73 -47.51
C ALA A 295 -5.66 -8.72 -48.10
N GLN A 296 -4.50 -8.22 -48.55
CA GLN A 296 -3.40 -9.08 -48.99
C GLN A 296 -2.88 -9.99 -47.89
N MET A 297 -2.68 -9.47 -46.72
CA MET A 297 -2.21 -10.27 -45.56
C MET A 297 -3.23 -11.34 -45.14
N ARG A 298 -4.53 -11.03 -45.19
CA ARG A 298 -5.60 -12.02 -44.97
C ARG A 298 -5.60 -13.11 -46.05
N GLN A 299 -5.32 -12.76 -47.34
CA GLN A 299 -5.15 -13.76 -48.41
C GLN A 299 -3.91 -14.64 -48.10
N MET A 300 -2.78 -14.07 -47.70
CA MET A 300 -1.58 -14.82 -47.31
C MET A 300 -1.89 -15.79 -46.18
N LEU A 301 -2.61 -15.34 -45.17
CA LEU A 301 -3.00 -16.16 -44.00
C LEU A 301 -3.86 -17.36 -44.46
N ARG A 302 -4.87 -17.12 -45.28
CA ARG A 302 -5.73 -18.19 -45.84
C ARG A 302 -4.96 -19.17 -46.72
N ALA A 303 -4.06 -18.66 -47.58
CA ALA A 303 -3.22 -19.48 -48.42
C ALA A 303 -2.28 -20.39 -47.63
N GLU A 304 -1.64 -19.83 -46.59
CA GLU A 304 -0.72 -20.58 -45.75
C GLU A 304 -1.48 -21.60 -44.88
N ALA A 305 -2.66 -21.24 -44.38
CA ALA A 305 -3.52 -22.18 -43.64
C ALA A 305 -3.90 -23.39 -44.55
N LYS A 306 -4.31 -23.15 -45.81
CA LYS A 306 -4.59 -24.22 -46.77
C LYS A 306 -3.35 -25.09 -47.02
N LYS A 307 -2.20 -24.47 -47.22
CA LYS A 307 -0.92 -25.16 -47.48
C LYS A 307 -0.54 -26.08 -46.32
N GLN A 308 -0.81 -25.64 -45.07
CA GLN A 308 -0.54 -26.42 -43.86
C GLN A 308 -1.70 -27.37 -43.49
N GLY A 309 -2.74 -27.48 -44.29
CA GLY A 309 -3.91 -28.32 -44.01
C GLY A 309 -4.72 -27.86 -42.80
N LYS A 310 -4.67 -26.57 -42.49
CA LYS A 310 -5.41 -25.96 -41.35
C LYS A 310 -6.73 -25.40 -41.85
N GLU A 311 -7.78 -25.58 -41.07
CA GLU A 311 -9.10 -25.03 -41.34
C GLU A 311 -9.12 -23.49 -41.28
N TYR A 312 -8.25 -22.89 -40.40
CA TYR A 312 -8.14 -21.46 -40.20
C TYR A 312 -6.70 -21.06 -39.83
N GLY A 313 -6.43 -19.75 -39.91
CA GLY A 313 -5.32 -19.08 -39.24
C GLY A 313 -5.84 -18.12 -38.14
N TYR A 314 -5.03 -17.78 -37.18
CA TYR A 314 -5.42 -16.79 -36.14
C TYR A 314 -5.11 -15.36 -36.57
N TYR A 315 -5.97 -14.42 -36.13
CA TYR A 315 -5.71 -12.99 -36.12
C TYR A 315 -5.83 -12.48 -34.69
N PHE A 316 -4.69 -12.12 -34.12
CA PHE A 316 -4.57 -11.49 -32.79
C PHE A 316 -4.81 -10.01 -32.96
N LYS A 317 -5.96 -9.49 -32.46
CA LYS A 317 -6.37 -8.10 -32.66
C LYS A 317 -5.95 -7.21 -31.53
N THR A 318 -6.19 -7.62 -30.28
CA THR A 318 -5.80 -6.87 -29.08
C THR A 318 -5.10 -7.78 -28.08
N VAL A 319 -4.24 -7.16 -27.26
CA VAL A 319 -3.50 -7.81 -26.16
C VAL A 319 -3.67 -7.00 -24.88
N THR A 320 -3.58 -7.66 -23.74
CA THR A 320 -3.67 -7.01 -22.43
C THR A 320 -2.29 -6.73 -21.82
N SER A 321 -1.35 -7.64 -22.02
CA SER A 321 0.00 -7.57 -21.44
C SER A 321 0.92 -8.58 -22.09
N GLY A 322 2.20 -8.49 -21.76
CA GLY A 322 3.20 -9.51 -22.04
C GLY A 322 4.20 -9.61 -20.91
N TYR A 323 4.95 -10.69 -20.87
CA TYR A 323 6.12 -10.84 -20.04
C TYR A 323 7.13 -11.81 -20.68
N THR A 324 8.39 -11.64 -20.32
CA THR A 324 9.46 -12.50 -20.83
C THR A 324 10.48 -12.80 -19.73
N TYR A 325 11.07 -14.00 -19.79
CA TYR A 325 12.18 -14.39 -18.93
C TYR A 325 13.47 -14.41 -19.77
N THR A 326 14.45 -13.63 -19.34
CA THR A 326 15.74 -13.43 -20.04
C THR A 326 16.95 -13.88 -19.24
N GLY A 327 16.83 -14.30 -17.97
CA GLY A 327 17.92 -14.64 -17.07
C GLY A 327 18.29 -16.13 -17.03
N GLU A 328 19.50 -16.42 -16.53
CA GLU A 328 19.93 -17.77 -16.13
C GLU A 328 19.24 -18.19 -14.85
N GLY A 329 18.48 -19.24 -14.83
CA GLY A 329 17.83 -19.69 -13.60
C GLY A 329 16.79 -20.77 -13.79
N GLY A 330 17.10 -21.79 -14.60
CA GLY A 330 16.25 -22.99 -14.71
C GLY A 330 14.92 -22.81 -15.42
N SER A 331 14.53 -21.59 -15.79
CA SER A 331 13.41 -21.32 -16.67
C SER A 331 13.89 -21.29 -18.11
N LEU A 332 13.21 -22.02 -18.99
CA LEU A 332 13.42 -21.93 -20.43
C LEU A 332 13.28 -20.45 -20.83
N ASN A 333 14.20 -19.98 -21.71
CA ASN A 333 14.13 -18.66 -22.34
C ASN A 333 12.79 -18.56 -23.11
N SER A 334 11.75 -18.07 -22.43
CA SER A 334 10.35 -18.11 -22.86
C SER A 334 9.69 -16.75 -22.73
N PHE A 335 8.65 -16.54 -23.48
CA PHE A 335 7.80 -15.36 -23.38
C PHE A 335 6.33 -15.79 -23.33
N ASN A 336 5.50 -14.88 -22.87
CA ASN A 336 4.06 -14.96 -22.95
C ASN A 336 3.51 -13.59 -23.37
N VAL A 337 2.65 -13.58 -24.37
CA VAL A 337 1.79 -12.44 -24.69
C VAL A 337 0.37 -12.88 -24.45
N THR A 338 -0.40 -12.09 -23.73
CA THR A 338 -1.77 -12.39 -23.33
C THR A 338 -2.77 -11.72 -24.27
N PRO A 339 -3.17 -12.38 -25.38
CA PRO A 339 -4.18 -11.84 -26.28
C PRO A 339 -5.56 -11.81 -25.62
N LEU A 340 -6.38 -10.85 -26.04
CA LEU A 340 -7.76 -10.75 -25.59
C LEU A 340 -8.74 -11.05 -26.73
N GLU A 341 -8.71 -10.27 -27.81
CA GLU A 341 -9.53 -10.51 -29.01
C GLU A 341 -8.72 -11.28 -30.01
N VAL A 342 -9.14 -12.53 -30.28
CA VAL A 342 -8.53 -13.41 -31.26
C VAL A 342 -9.61 -13.91 -32.22
N TYR A 343 -9.34 -13.85 -33.50
CA TYR A 343 -10.28 -14.32 -34.55
C TYR A 343 -9.71 -15.51 -35.28
N ARG A 344 -10.55 -16.50 -35.55
CA ARG A 344 -10.30 -17.52 -36.54
C ARG A 344 -10.65 -16.95 -37.92
N ILE A 345 -9.65 -16.84 -38.79
CA ILE A 345 -9.81 -16.46 -40.19
C ILE A 345 -9.82 -17.75 -41.02
N PHE A 346 -11.00 -18.15 -41.44
CA PHE A 346 -11.16 -19.46 -42.10
C PHE A 346 -10.57 -19.51 -43.51
N ALA A 347 -9.92 -20.61 -43.82
CA ALA A 347 -9.25 -20.84 -45.08
C ALA A 347 -10.21 -20.89 -46.28
N ASP A 348 -11.46 -21.32 -46.09
CA ASP A 348 -12.52 -21.38 -47.08
C ASP A 348 -13.21 -20.03 -47.32
N GLY A 349 -12.92 -19.01 -46.52
CA GLY A 349 -13.46 -17.67 -46.70
C GLY A 349 -14.78 -17.40 -46.01
N ARG A 350 -15.34 -18.33 -45.24
CA ARG A 350 -16.50 -18.07 -44.36
C ARG A 350 -16.19 -16.97 -43.31
N PRO A 351 -17.23 -16.36 -42.69
CA PRO A 351 -17.06 -15.27 -41.76
C PRO A 351 -16.09 -15.59 -40.63
N ASP A 352 -15.31 -14.57 -40.20
CA ASP A 352 -14.38 -14.65 -39.07
C ASP A 352 -15.11 -14.99 -37.78
N GLN A 353 -14.50 -15.79 -36.92
CA GLN A 353 -15.06 -16.17 -35.63
C GLN A 353 -14.21 -15.65 -34.50
N LEU A 354 -14.80 -14.82 -33.61
CA LEU A 354 -14.18 -14.41 -32.35
C LEU A 354 -14.04 -15.62 -31.43
N VAL A 355 -12.87 -15.77 -30.80
CA VAL A 355 -12.56 -16.79 -29.80
C VAL A 355 -11.85 -16.17 -28.63
N ARG A 356 -11.81 -16.84 -27.46
CA ARG A 356 -11.17 -16.38 -26.23
C ARG A 356 -10.32 -17.46 -25.58
N GLY A 357 -9.49 -17.05 -24.61
CA GLY A 357 -8.69 -17.97 -23.79
C GLY A 357 -7.48 -18.53 -24.52
N VAL A 358 -6.87 -17.70 -25.35
CA VAL A 358 -5.62 -18.02 -26.06
C VAL A 358 -4.46 -17.32 -25.38
N ASP A 359 -3.39 -18.04 -25.07
CA ASP A 359 -2.10 -17.48 -24.69
C ASP A 359 -1.08 -17.82 -25.78
N LEU A 360 -0.33 -16.80 -26.19
CA LEU A 360 0.72 -16.94 -27.20
C LEU A 360 2.01 -17.32 -26.48
N ILE A 361 2.57 -18.46 -26.85
CA ILE A 361 3.77 -19.03 -26.23
C ILE A 361 4.81 -19.41 -27.28
N GLY A 362 6.06 -19.58 -26.85
CA GLY A 362 7.13 -20.07 -27.73
C GLY A 362 8.50 -19.63 -27.30
N THR A 363 9.49 -19.94 -28.13
CA THR A 363 10.84 -19.42 -27.97
C THR A 363 11.09 -18.26 -28.94
N PRO A 364 11.86 -17.24 -28.55
CA PRO A 364 12.07 -16.03 -29.34
C PRO A 364 12.59 -16.31 -30.77
N LEU A 365 13.61 -17.11 -30.90
CA LEU A 365 14.24 -17.39 -32.21
C LEU A 365 13.29 -18.15 -33.15
N SER A 366 12.56 -19.14 -32.62
CA SER A 366 11.58 -19.87 -33.41
C SER A 366 10.50 -18.96 -34.02
N MET A 367 9.97 -18.06 -33.14
CA MET A 367 8.91 -17.15 -33.57
C MET A 367 9.37 -16.12 -34.60
N PHE A 368 10.60 -15.59 -34.41
CA PHE A 368 11.19 -14.60 -35.32
C PHE A 368 11.42 -15.16 -36.72
N SER A 369 11.89 -16.39 -36.81
CA SER A 369 12.17 -17.05 -38.08
C SER A 369 10.92 -17.27 -38.95
N HIS A 370 9.73 -17.21 -38.36
CA HIS A 370 8.45 -17.39 -39.07
C HIS A 370 7.76 -16.06 -39.47
N ILE A 371 8.30 -14.89 -39.06
CA ILE A 371 7.80 -13.59 -39.53
C ILE A 371 8.14 -13.46 -41.02
N SER A 372 7.15 -13.17 -41.90
CA SER A 372 7.36 -13.16 -43.31
C SER A 372 6.83 -11.94 -44.05
N ALA A 373 5.92 -11.16 -43.45
CA ALA A 373 5.41 -9.95 -44.05
C ALA A 373 4.90 -8.95 -43.01
N ALA A 374 4.80 -7.68 -43.38
CA ALA A 374 4.23 -6.63 -42.56
C ALA A 374 3.26 -5.74 -43.32
N GLY A 375 2.30 -5.18 -42.59
CA GLY A 375 1.27 -4.29 -43.09
C GLY A 375 1.74 -2.87 -43.36
N LYS A 376 0.88 -2.06 -43.99
CA LYS A 376 1.16 -0.67 -44.32
C LYS A 376 1.04 0.28 -43.12
N ASN A 377 0.05 0.03 -42.26
CA ASN A 377 -0.29 0.95 -41.18
C ASN A 377 0.25 0.40 -39.87
N ALA A 378 1.00 1.26 -39.12
CA ALA A 378 1.45 0.95 -37.77
C ALA A 378 0.45 1.45 -36.75
N SER A 379 0.34 0.73 -35.65
CA SER A 379 -0.36 1.15 -34.42
C SER A 379 0.65 1.54 -33.35
N VAL A 380 0.25 2.46 -32.49
CA VAL A 380 1.04 2.90 -31.33
C VAL A 380 0.47 2.22 -30.10
N PHE A 381 1.31 1.51 -29.36
CA PHE A 381 1.02 0.97 -28.04
C PHE A 381 1.87 1.68 -27.01
N THR A 382 1.24 2.42 -26.09
CA THR A 382 1.94 3.11 -24.98
C THR A 382 1.87 2.26 -23.73
N GLY A 383 2.96 2.24 -22.97
CA GLY A 383 3.03 1.40 -21.78
C GLY A 383 4.06 1.83 -20.76
N VAL A 384 4.17 1.03 -19.73
CA VAL A 384 5.21 1.10 -18.71
C VAL A 384 5.80 -0.30 -18.59
N CYS A 385 7.11 -0.39 -18.70
CA CYS A 385 7.83 -1.66 -18.67
C CYS A 385 8.53 -1.85 -17.32
N GLY A 386 8.15 -2.92 -16.59
CA GLY A 386 8.75 -3.27 -15.31
C GLY A 386 9.90 -4.25 -15.48
N ALA A 387 11.06 -3.93 -14.91
CA ALA A 387 12.21 -4.82 -14.83
C ALA A 387 13.10 -4.47 -13.62
N GLU A 388 14.34 -4.95 -13.59
CA GLU A 388 15.27 -4.80 -12.47
C GLU A 388 15.54 -3.35 -12.06
N SER A 389 15.56 -2.41 -13.01
CA SER A 389 15.68 -0.96 -12.72
C SER A 389 14.36 -0.25 -12.45
N GLY A 390 13.27 -0.98 -12.18
CA GLY A 390 11.96 -0.42 -11.91
C GLY A 390 11.07 -0.27 -13.15
N TRP A 391 10.05 0.59 -13.04
CA TRP A 391 9.03 0.81 -14.07
C TRP A 391 9.39 2.03 -14.92
N VAL A 392 9.76 1.82 -16.19
CA VAL A 392 10.11 2.90 -17.12
C VAL A 392 9.05 3.07 -18.21
N PRO A 393 8.71 4.32 -18.57
CA PRO A 393 7.79 4.61 -19.66
C PRO A 393 8.34 4.11 -21.00
N VAL A 394 7.52 3.43 -21.81
CA VAL A 394 7.92 2.88 -23.11
C VAL A 394 6.80 3.05 -24.14
N THR A 395 7.16 2.96 -25.41
CA THR A 395 6.22 2.85 -26.53
C THR A 395 6.69 1.77 -27.49
N ALA A 396 5.74 1.01 -28.07
CA ALA A 396 6.00 0.14 -29.19
C ALA A 396 5.13 0.58 -30.39
N VAL A 397 5.75 0.80 -31.51
CA VAL A 397 5.08 1.15 -32.79
C VAL A 397 5.36 0.02 -33.76
N SER A 398 4.33 -0.63 -34.25
CA SER A 398 4.49 -1.74 -35.17
C SER A 398 3.34 -1.80 -36.18
N PRO A 399 3.60 -2.21 -37.45
CA PRO A 399 2.56 -2.59 -38.36
C PRO A 399 1.99 -3.97 -37.96
N THR A 400 0.84 -4.33 -38.53
CA THR A 400 0.38 -5.73 -38.52
C THR A 400 1.44 -6.63 -39.15
N ILE A 401 1.76 -7.76 -38.52
CA ILE A 401 2.69 -8.75 -39.07
C ILE A 401 1.97 -10.04 -39.44
N PHE A 402 2.50 -10.74 -40.43
CA PHE A 402 2.10 -12.10 -40.82
C PHE A 402 3.22 -13.06 -40.41
N VAL A 403 2.83 -14.13 -39.72
CA VAL A 403 3.73 -15.17 -39.22
C VAL A 403 3.26 -16.51 -39.79
N THR A 404 4.16 -17.27 -40.39
CA THR A 404 3.82 -18.54 -41.04
C THR A 404 3.53 -19.65 -40.00
N GLN A 405 4.08 -19.54 -38.82
CA GLN A 405 3.82 -20.49 -37.72
C GLN A 405 3.89 -19.80 -36.40
N ILE A 406 2.89 -20.02 -35.56
CA ILE A 406 2.78 -19.55 -34.15
C ILE A 406 2.26 -20.68 -33.31
N GLU A 407 2.66 -20.69 -32.03
CA GLU A 407 2.18 -21.67 -31.06
C GLU A 407 1.33 -20.98 -29.99
N THR A 408 0.20 -21.60 -29.68
CA THR A 408 -0.69 -21.13 -28.63
C THR A 408 -1.07 -22.25 -27.70
N GLN A 409 -1.28 -21.88 -26.45
CA GLN A 409 -1.90 -22.74 -25.44
C GLN A 409 -3.24 -22.18 -25.02
N ARG A 410 -4.05 -23.05 -24.44
CA ARG A 410 -5.26 -22.63 -23.76
C ARG A 410 -4.88 -21.92 -22.46
N ARG A 411 -5.43 -20.73 -22.26
CA ARG A 411 -5.24 -20.01 -21.01
C ARG A 411 -5.68 -20.87 -19.83
N ALA A 412 -4.88 -20.88 -18.77
CA ALA A 412 -5.24 -21.56 -17.54
C ALA A 412 -6.59 -21.05 -17.01
N LYS A 413 -7.43 -21.96 -16.54
CA LYS A 413 -8.69 -21.55 -15.92
C LYS A 413 -8.41 -20.63 -14.74
N SER A 414 -9.10 -19.52 -14.70
CA SER A 414 -9.11 -18.67 -13.54
C SER A 414 -9.78 -19.42 -12.36
N ASN A 415 -9.26 -19.21 -11.15
CA ASN A 415 -9.92 -19.68 -9.93
C ASN A 415 -11.18 -18.85 -9.59
N TYR A 416 -11.53 -17.90 -10.46
CA TYR A 416 -12.71 -17.07 -10.29
C TYR A 416 -13.96 -17.92 -10.55
N VAL A 417 -14.81 -17.99 -9.55
CA VAL A 417 -16.14 -18.61 -9.68
C VAL A 417 -17.15 -17.48 -9.92
N PRO A 418 -17.92 -17.49 -11.03
CA PRO A 418 -18.92 -16.47 -11.30
C PRO A 418 -19.85 -16.25 -10.10
N ALA A 419 -20.32 -15.02 -9.95
CA ALA A 419 -21.23 -14.67 -8.86
C ALA A 419 -22.51 -15.50 -8.95
N THR A 420 -22.97 -15.99 -7.83
CA THR A 420 -24.17 -16.85 -7.72
C THR A 420 -25.43 -16.07 -8.11
N LEU A 421 -25.52 -14.82 -7.71
CA LEU A 421 -26.62 -13.94 -8.07
C LEU A 421 -26.25 -13.06 -9.26
N LYS A 422 -27.25 -12.71 -10.09
CA LYS A 422 -27.05 -11.68 -11.13
C LYS A 422 -26.72 -10.33 -10.50
N ALA A 423 -25.98 -9.49 -11.20
CA ALA A 423 -25.65 -8.16 -10.75
C ALA A 423 -26.91 -7.32 -10.46
N PRO A 424 -26.90 -6.45 -9.45
CA PRO A 424 -28.03 -5.53 -9.22
C PRO A 424 -28.15 -4.56 -10.40
N GLY A 425 -29.39 -4.28 -10.84
CA GLY A 425 -29.66 -3.32 -11.91
C GLY A 425 -29.42 -1.88 -11.44
N PHE A 426 -29.12 -1.00 -12.38
CA PHE A 426 -28.94 0.43 -12.15
C PHE A 426 -30.25 1.22 -12.18
N GLY A 427 -30.24 2.44 -11.62
CA GLY A 427 -31.34 3.40 -11.65
C GLY A 427 -32.52 3.05 -10.76
N ARG A 428 -32.34 2.12 -9.81
CA ARG A 428 -33.37 1.77 -8.83
C ARG A 428 -33.40 2.78 -7.71
N LYS A 429 -34.61 3.06 -7.21
CA LYS A 429 -34.76 3.82 -5.96
C LYS A 429 -34.61 2.92 -4.75
N PRO A 430 -34.16 3.44 -3.60
CA PRO A 430 -34.13 2.70 -2.34
C PRO A 430 -35.47 2.03 -2.03
N SER A 431 -35.41 0.79 -1.55
CA SER A 431 -36.62 0.00 -1.24
C SER A 431 -37.17 0.31 0.15
N THR A 432 -36.46 1.07 0.96
CA THR A 432 -36.83 1.46 2.33
C THR A 432 -36.56 2.94 2.54
N ASN A 433 -37.19 3.53 3.56
CA ASN A 433 -36.96 4.90 4.01
C ASN A 433 -36.49 4.97 5.47
N VAL A 434 -35.87 3.92 5.96
CA VAL A 434 -35.46 3.73 7.38
C VAL A 434 -34.49 4.81 7.90
N PHE A 435 -33.80 5.53 7.00
CA PHE A 435 -32.91 6.63 7.35
C PHE A 435 -33.52 8.02 7.19
N GLU A 436 -34.79 8.11 6.82
CA GLU A 436 -35.51 9.39 6.84
C GLU A 436 -35.73 9.85 8.29
N GLY A 437 -35.56 11.16 8.54
CA GLY A 437 -35.62 11.71 9.89
C GLY A 437 -34.40 11.47 10.78
N THR A 438 -33.32 10.87 10.25
CA THR A 438 -32.01 10.78 10.91
C THR A 438 -31.11 11.94 10.47
N ASP A 439 -29.96 12.10 11.11
CA ASP A 439 -28.93 13.10 10.75
C ASP A 439 -28.14 12.74 9.47
N ALA A 440 -28.54 11.68 8.74
CA ALA A 440 -27.91 11.26 7.50
C ALA A 440 -28.09 12.31 6.39
N ASN A 441 -27.00 12.81 5.84
CA ASN A 441 -27.01 13.64 4.64
C ASN A 441 -27.25 12.78 3.36
N ASN A 442 -27.32 13.41 2.18
CA ASN A 442 -27.60 12.70 0.92
C ASN A 442 -26.52 11.65 0.55
N ILE A 443 -25.26 11.89 0.90
CA ILE A 443 -24.15 10.93 0.68
C ILE A 443 -24.36 9.75 1.63
N ASP A 444 -24.59 10.01 2.91
CA ASP A 444 -24.83 8.98 3.92
C ASP A 444 -26.01 8.08 3.54
N LYS A 445 -27.13 8.70 3.11
CA LYS A 445 -28.33 7.98 2.64
C LYS A 445 -28.02 7.09 1.44
N SER A 446 -27.25 7.58 0.46
CA SER A 446 -26.84 6.79 -0.70
C SER A 446 -26.03 5.55 -0.31
N ILE A 447 -25.12 5.70 0.64
CA ILE A 447 -24.27 4.61 1.14
C ILE A 447 -25.13 3.61 1.94
N LEU A 448 -25.84 4.08 2.96
CA LEU A 448 -26.60 3.24 3.89
C LEU A 448 -27.73 2.48 3.19
N TYR A 449 -28.46 3.13 2.29
CA TYR A 449 -29.52 2.45 1.50
C TYR A 449 -28.91 1.43 0.54
N GLY A 450 -27.81 1.75 -0.12
CA GLY A 450 -27.13 0.82 -1.00
C GLY A 450 -26.66 -0.46 -0.27
N MET A 451 -26.07 -0.28 0.91
CA MET A 451 -25.67 -1.39 1.77
C MET A 451 -26.88 -2.22 2.23
N LYS A 452 -27.93 -1.54 2.72
CA LYS A 452 -29.10 -2.23 3.28
C LYS A 452 -29.91 -3.01 2.24
N ASP A 453 -30.17 -2.42 1.10
CA ASP A 453 -30.94 -3.06 0.03
C ASP A 453 -30.18 -4.23 -0.60
N GLU A 454 -28.87 -4.09 -0.76
CA GLU A 454 -28.07 -5.21 -1.25
C GLU A 454 -27.96 -6.34 -0.24
N MET A 455 -27.74 -6.02 1.03
CA MET A 455 -27.74 -7.01 2.10
C MET A 455 -29.06 -7.80 2.17
N LYS A 456 -30.19 -7.09 2.07
CA LYS A 456 -31.50 -7.74 2.06
C LYS A 456 -31.63 -8.69 0.87
N ARG A 457 -31.24 -8.25 -0.34
CA ARG A 457 -31.30 -9.09 -1.54
C ARG A 457 -30.41 -10.34 -1.41
N GLU A 458 -29.21 -10.19 -0.86
CA GLU A 458 -28.27 -11.29 -0.66
C GLU A 458 -28.78 -12.26 0.40
N MET A 459 -29.28 -11.78 1.54
CA MET A 459 -29.86 -12.65 2.59
C MET A 459 -31.08 -13.44 2.07
N ASP A 460 -31.90 -12.83 1.23
CA ASP A 460 -33.09 -13.47 0.68
C ASP A 460 -32.78 -14.51 -0.40
N SER A 461 -31.69 -14.32 -1.16
CA SER A 461 -31.48 -15.05 -2.43
C SER A 461 -30.13 -15.78 -2.55
N LEU A 462 -29.08 -15.39 -1.80
CA LEU A 462 -27.74 -15.98 -1.96
C LEU A 462 -27.71 -17.40 -1.40
N THR A 463 -27.60 -18.38 -2.29
CA THR A 463 -27.53 -19.79 -1.91
C THR A 463 -26.90 -20.61 -3.02
N ILE A 464 -26.11 -21.61 -2.66
CA ILE A 464 -25.59 -22.65 -3.55
C ILE A 464 -26.29 -23.96 -3.16
N ALA A 465 -26.80 -24.68 -4.15
CA ALA A 465 -27.51 -25.91 -3.92
C ALA A 465 -26.68 -26.91 -3.07
N GLY A 466 -27.27 -27.45 -2.01
CA GLY A 466 -26.62 -28.38 -1.09
C GLY A 466 -25.69 -27.71 -0.06
N SER A 467 -25.58 -26.40 -0.05
CA SER A 467 -24.76 -25.66 0.92
C SER A 467 -25.60 -24.89 1.95
N PRO A 468 -25.07 -24.64 3.16
CA PRO A 468 -25.74 -23.79 4.15
C PRO A 468 -25.98 -22.38 3.62
N ARG A 469 -27.15 -21.81 3.89
CA ARG A 469 -27.45 -20.40 3.57
C ARG A 469 -26.72 -19.46 4.54
N PRO A 470 -26.44 -18.21 4.14
CA PRO A 470 -26.03 -17.17 5.08
C PRO A 470 -27.08 -17.01 6.20
N PHE A 471 -26.63 -16.92 7.46
CA PHE A 471 -27.49 -16.59 8.59
C PHE A 471 -27.22 -15.20 9.14
N TYR A 472 -26.04 -14.66 8.85
CA TYR A 472 -25.61 -13.34 9.28
C TYR A 472 -24.73 -12.69 8.21
N MET A 473 -24.96 -11.39 7.98
CA MET A 473 -24.15 -10.53 7.15
C MET A 473 -23.82 -9.22 7.88
N SER A 474 -22.61 -8.71 7.66
CA SER A 474 -22.17 -7.39 8.10
C SER A 474 -21.41 -6.69 6.97
N TYR A 475 -21.87 -5.53 6.59
CA TYR A 475 -21.21 -4.63 5.65
C TYR A 475 -20.60 -3.47 6.41
N LEU A 476 -19.36 -3.17 6.11
CA LEU A 476 -18.66 -1.97 6.55
C LEU A 476 -18.30 -1.14 5.31
N ALA A 477 -18.39 0.16 5.40
CA ALA A 477 -17.85 1.09 4.42
C ALA A 477 -17.16 2.24 5.15
N THR A 478 -15.98 2.62 4.73
CA THR A 478 -15.30 3.83 5.21
C THR A 478 -15.05 4.76 4.04
N ARG A 479 -15.61 5.94 4.11
CA ARG A 479 -15.33 7.06 3.23
C ARG A 479 -14.28 7.92 3.92
N PHE A 480 -13.13 8.17 3.28
CA PHE A 480 -12.02 8.84 3.94
C PHE A 480 -11.26 9.78 3.01
N LYS A 481 -10.59 10.74 3.61
CA LYS A 481 -9.62 11.63 2.99
C LYS A 481 -8.38 11.67 3.88
N THR A 482 -7.18 11.55 3.30
CA THR A 482 -5.91 11.59 4.04
C THR A 482 -5.03 12.73 3.57
N ILE A 483 -4.29 13.31 4.52
CA ILE A 483 -3.29 14.33 4.28
C ILE A 483 -1.98 13.89 4.93
N ASN A 484 -0.90 13.93 4.17
CA ASN A 484 0.43 13.64 4.66
C ASN A 484 1.40 14.71 4.19
N VAL A 485 2.05 15.36 5.14
CA VAL A 485 3.03 16.41 4.90
C VAL A 485 4.32 16.05 5.62
N LYS A 486 5.46 16.27 4.99
CA LYS A 486 6.78 16.12 5.61
C LYS A 486 7.70 17.25 5.18
N ALA A 487 8.43 17.82 6.13
CA ALA A 487 9.46 18.82 5.89
C ALA A 487 10.75 18.47 6.65
N GLU A 488 11.87 18.84 6.05
CA GLU A 488 13.23 18.66 6.59
C GLU A 488 14.02 19.93 6.42
N LEU A 489 14.66 20.40 7.50
CA LEU A 489 15.53 21.58 7.50
C LEU A 489 14.91 22.83 6.81
N GLY A 490 13.62 23.05 7.00
CA GLY A 490 12.88 24.17 6.43
C GLY A 490 12.38 23.95 4.99
N GLY A 491 12.70 22.85 4.36
CA GLY A 491 12.24 22.49 3.02
C GLY A 491 11.14 21.45 3.04
N LEU A 492 10.11 21.62 2.20
CA LEU A 492 9.04 20.65 2.03
C LEU A 492 9.58 19.40 1.30
N THR A 493 9.46 18.24 1.91
CA THR A 493 9.84 16.96 1.29
C THR A 493 8.70 16.41 0.43
N TYR A 494 7.48 16.40 0.99
CA TYR A 494 6.27 16.05 0.25
C TYR A 494 5.01 16.61 0.94
N CYS A 495 3.97 16.79 0.13
CA CYS A 495 2.61 17.05 0.58
C CYS A 495 1.64 16.21 -0.25
N TYR A 496 0.98 15.24 0.37
CA TYR A 496 -0.05 14.41 -0.26
C TYR A 496 -1.41 14.79 0.33
N ASP A 497 -2.18 15.59 -0.40
CA ASP A 497 -3.59 15.86 -0.13
C ASP A 497 -4.42 14.96 -1.04
N MET A 498 -4.80 13.79 -0.51
CA MET A 498 -5.51 12.79 -1.30
C MET A 498 -6.99 13.17 -1.44
N PRO A 499 -7.61 12.90 -2.59
CA PRO A 499 -9.05 13.07 -2.75
C PRO A 499 -9.81 12.11 -1.83
N TRP A 500 -11.13 12.34 -1.67
CA TRP A 500 -12.01 11.40 -1.00
C TRP A 500 -11.96 10.04 -1.70
N ASP A 501 -11.77 8.99 -0.92
CA ASP A 501 -11.78 7.59 -1.35
C ASP A 501 -12.74 6.79 -0.47
N MET A 502 -13.07 5.57 -0.89
CA MET A 502 -13.98 4.70 -0.13
C MET A 502 -13.55 3.24 -0.24
N LEU A 503 -13.50 2.58 0.91
CA LEU A 503 -13.29 1.14 1.00
C LEU A 503 -14.47 0.48 1.72
N GLY A 504 -14.73 -0.75 1.35
CA GLY A 504 -15.72 -1.60 2.00
C GLY A 504 -15.11 -2.86 2.56
N SER A 505 -15.84 -3.48 3.48
CA SER A 505 -15.53 -4.81 4.00
C SER A 505 -16.81 -5.60 4.18
N THR A 506 -16.81 -6.84 3.75
CA THR A 506 -17.97 -7.72 3.74
C THR A 506 -17.68 -8.96 4.59
N GLN A 507 -18.58 -9.26 5.51
CA GLN A 507 -18.62 -10.51 6.25
C GLN A 507 -19.93 -11.23 5.95
N VAL A 508 -19.84 -12.50 5.55
CA VAL A 508 -21.00 -13.38 5.32
C VAL A 508 -20.76 -14.67 6.09
N LEU A 509 -21.54 -14.92 7.12
CA LEU A 509 -21.38 -16.10 7.95
C LEU A 509 -22.44 -17.16 7.64
N VAL A 510 -21.98 -18.42 7.63
CA VAL A 510 -22.82 -19.62 7.50
C VAL A 510 -22.79 -20.45 8.79
N GLY A 511 -23.80 -21.28 8.98
CA GLY A 511 -23.98 -22.07 10.20
C GLY A 511 -25.05 -21.46 11.11
N SER A 512 -24.69 -21.06 12.32
CA SER A 512 -25.61 -20.46 13.30
C SER A 512 -24.87 -19.58 14.31
N PHE A 513 -25.60 -18.84 15.15
CA PHE A 513 -25.02 -18.11 16.27
C PHE A 513 -24.25 -18.99 17.24
N LYS A 514 -24.70 -20.27 17.41
CA LYS A 514 -23.99 -21.22 18.27
C LYS A 514 -22.65 -21.66 17.66
N ARG A 515 -22.64 -21.98 16.37
CA ARG A 515 -21.44 -22.37 15.61
C ARG A 515 -21.51 -21.80 14.20
N ASN A 516 -20.60 -20.90 13.90
CA ASN A 516 -20.52 -20.22 12.61
C ASN A 516 -19.20 -20.53 11.88
N SER A 517 -19.05 -19.98 10.69
CA SER A 517 -17.89 -20.19 9.83
C SER A 517 -16.64 -19.38 10.23
N GLU A 518 -16.73 -18.49 11.21
CA GLU A 518 -15.59 -17.64 11.59
C GLU A 518 -14.50 -18.48 12.27
N LEU A 519 -13.29 -18.47 11.70
CA LEU A 519 -12.10 -19.13 12.24
C LEU A 519 -11.24 -18.18 13.07
N LYS A 520 -11.24 -16.88 12.70
CA LYS A 520 -10.56 -15.81 13.41
C LYS A 520 -11.51 -14.60 13.49
N LEU A 521 -11.46 -13.86 14.58
CA LEU A 521 -12.25 -12.64 14.72
C LEU A 521 -12.00 -11.68 13.56
N GLY A 522 -13.09 -11.16 12.99
CA GLY A 522 -13.02 -10.10 12.01
C GLY A 522 -12.55 -10.54 10.61
N GLN A 523 -12.90 -11.74 10.18
CA GLN A 523 -12.69 -12.16 8.79
C GLN A 523 -13.64 -11.43 7.86
N TYR A 524 -13.12 -10.36 7.25
CA TYR A 524 -13.82 -9.57 6.24
C TYR A 524 -13.11 -9.67 4.90
N VAL A 525 -13.90 -9.68 3.82
CA VAL A 525 -13.39 -9.51 2.45
C VAL A 525 -13.45 -8.03 2.13
N GLN A 526 -12.30 -7.44 1.82
CA GLN A 526 -12.18 -6.01 1.51
C GLN A 526 -12.48 -5.72 0.04
N THR A 527 -13.06 -4.55 -0.22
CA THR A 527 -13.39 -4.06 -1.55
C THR A 527 -13.12 -2.57 -1.70
N GLY A 528 -12.63 -2.16 -2.87
CA GLY A 528 -12.67 -0.78 -3.29
C GLY A 528 -14.09 -0.39 -3.69
N ILE A 529 -14.55 0.77 -3.24
CA ILE A 529 -15.84 1.34 -3.61
C ILE A 529 -15.58 2.70 -4.25
N GLN A 530 -16.26 3.00 -5.34
CA GLN A 530 -16.14 4.32 -5.96
C GLN A 530 -16.64 5.42 -5.01
N ALA A 531 -15.76 6.31 -4.58
CA ALA A 531 -16.07 7.36 -3.60
C ALA A 531 -17.23 8.29 -4.01
N GLY A 532 -17.45 8.50 -5.32
CA GLY A 532 -18.56 9.28 -5.88
C GLY A 532 -19.71 8.43 -6.45
N GLY A 533 -19.66 7.11 -6.30
CA GLY A 533 -20.51 6.18 -7.07
C GLY A 533 -21.98 6.11 -6.67
N GLY A 534 -22.36 6.62 -5.51
CA GLY A 534 -23.76 6.64 -5.04
C GLY A 534 -24.35 5.25 -4.79
N TYR A 535 -25.68 5.21 -4.66
CA TYR A 535 -26.46 4.03 -4.29
C TYR A 535 -26.18 2.77 -5.15
N ASP A 536 -26.15 2.93 -6.48
CA ASP A 536 -25.96 1.79 -7.37
C ASP A 536 -24.55 1.22 -7.30
N ALA A 537 -23.52 2.08 -7.18
CA ALA A 537 -22.13 1.65 -7.03
C ALA A 537 -21.91 0.90 -5.73
N ILE A 538 -22.49 1.36 -4.63
CA ILE A 538 -22.46 0.70 -3.33
C ILE A 538 -23.05 -0.72 -3.44
N ARG A 539 -24.22 -0.85 -4.05
CA ARG A 539 -24.87 -2.16 -4.23
C ARG A 539 -23.99 -3.12 -5.05
N ARG A 540 -23.43 -2.63 -6.15
CA ARG A 540 -22.57 -3.48 -7.01
C ARG A 540 -21.29 -3.92 -6.31
N ALA A 541 -20.67 -3.03 -5.56
CA ALA A 541 -19.48 -3.38 -4.78
C ALA A 541 -19.80 -4.49 -3.78
N PHE A 542 -20.84 -4.33 -2.97
CA PHE A 542 -21.21 -5.34 -1.97
C PHE A 542 -21.71 -6.64 -2.59
N TRP A 543 -22.45 -6.59 -3.71
CA TRP A 543 -22.83 -7.80 -4.45
C TRP A 543 -21.62 -8.68 -4.81
N THR A 544 -20.59 -8.09 -5.42
CA THR A 544 -19.41 -8.85 -5.86
C THR A 544 -18.73 -9.54 -4.68
N TYR A 545 -18.59 -8.84 -3.57
CA TYR A 545 -17.81 -9.32 -2.43
C TYR A 545 -18.63 -10.15 -1.44
N SER A 546 -19.95 -10.04 -1.42
CA SER A 546 -20.83 -10.96 -0.67
C SER A 546 -20.75 -12.37 -1.22
N ASP A 547 -20.79 -12.52 -2.53
CA ASP A 547 -20.64 -13.82 -3.16
C ASP A 547 -19.29 -14.47 -2.84
N LEU A 548 -18.22 -13.68 -2.94
CA LEU A 548 -16.87 -14.13 -2.60
C LEU A 548 -16.74 -14.50 -1.12
N ALA A 549 -17.25 -13.67 -0.22
CA ALA A 549 -17.24 -13.92 1.22
C ALA A 549 -18.06 -15.16 1.57
N TYR A 550 -19.21 -15.38 0.93
CA TYR A 550 -20.03 -16.57 1.13
C TYR A 550 -19.28 -17.84 0.74
N LYS A 551 -18.72 -17.91 -0.45
CA LYS A 551 -17.96 -19.06 -0.93
C LYS A 551 -16.75 -19.36 -0.05
N TYR A 552 -16.03 -18.33 0.39
CA TYR A 552 -14.92 -18.46 1.33
C TYR A 552 -15.40 -19.07 2.67
N ASN A 553 -16.51 -18.56 3.21
CA ASN A 553 -17.05 -19.01 4.50
C ASN A 553 -17.68 -20.40 4.45
N LEU A 554 -18.17 -20.86 3.31
CA LEU A 554 -18.55 -22.28 3.15
C LEU A 554 -17.36 -23.22 3.41
N ASN A 555 -16.20 -22.89 2.83
CA ASN A 555 -14.97 -23.66 3.04
C ASN A 555 -14.48 -23.58 4.50
N SER A 556 -14.47 -22.36 5.08
CA SER A 556 -14.10 -22.15 6.48
C SER A 556 -15.00 -22.89 7.45
N TYR A 557 -16.30 -22.94 7.17
CA TYR A 557 -17.26 -23.70 7.99
C TYR A 557 -16.98 -25.20 7.95
N ALA A 558 -16.75 -25.76 6.77
CA ALA A 558 -16.41 -27.17 6.62
C ALA A 558 -15.09 -27.51 7.37
N GLN A 559 -14.07 -26.67 7.26
CA GLN A 559 -12.81 -26.83 7.99
C GLN A 559 -13.02 -26.80 9.51
N LYS A 560 -13.79 -25.82 10.01
CA LYS A 560 -14.09 -25.69 11.43
C LYS A 560 -14.85 -26.90 11.98
N MET A 561 -15.88 -27.34 11.26
CA MET A 561 -16.68 -28.51 11.70
C MET A 561 -15.85 -29.79 11.70
N ASN A 562 -14.99 -29.99 10.70
CA ASN A 562 -14.07 -31.14 10.68
C ASN A 562 -13.06 -31.07 11.85
N ALA A 563 -12.50 -29.88 12.16
CA ALA A 563 -11.61 -29.73 13.30
C ALA A 563 -12.31 -30.03 14.64
N LEU A 564 -13.54 -29.53 14.81
CA LEU A 564 -14.33 -29.80 16.04
C LEU A 564 -14.77 -31.26 16.18
N ASN A 565 -15.05 -31.92 15.07
CA ASN A 565 -15.36 -33.39 15.09
C ASN A 565 -14.13 -34.22 15.48
N SER A 566 -12.95 -33.81 15.03
CA SER A 566 -11.67 -34.46 15.35
C SER A 566 -11.20 -34.16 16.77
N ASN A 567 -11.49 -32.96 17.28
CA ASN A 567 -11.08 -32.49 18.60
C ASN A 567 -12.27 -31.78 19.28
N PRO A 568 -13.19 -32.51 19.91
CA PRO A 568 -14.35 -31.91 20.55
C PRO A 568 -13.98 -30.94 21.67
N LEU A 569 -14.72 -29.82 21.75
CA LEU A 569 -14.56 -28.86 22.82
C LEU A 569 -14.94 -29.46 24.20
N PRO A 570 -14.29 -29.03 25.29
CA PRO A 570 -14.76 -29.33 26.65
C PRO A 570 -16.24 -28.94 26.82
N ALA A 571 -17.02 -29.72 27.53
CA ALA A 571 -18.47 -29.53 27.67
C ALA A 571 -18.88 -28.12 28.18
N ALA A 572 -18.03 -27.47 28.99
CA ALA A 572 -18.27 -26.12 29.46
C ALA A 572 -18.14 -25.09 28.30
N ILE A 573 -17.16 -25.28 27.43
CA ILE A 573 -16.87 -24.39 26.30
C ILE A 573 -17.87 -24.64 25.16
N GLU A 574 -18.31 -25.89 24.96
CA GLU A 574 -19.25 -26.21 23.89
C GLU A 574 -20.60 -25.50 24.03
N LYS A 575 -21.00 -25.14 25.25
CA LYS A 575 -22.24 -24.41 25.52
C LYS A 575 -22.17 -22.94 25.12
N ILE A 576 -20.96 -22.36 25.00
CA ILE A 576 -20.75 -20.94 24.68
C ILE A 576 -20.98 -20.74 23.18
N PRO A 577 -21.87 -19.81 22.76
CA PRO A 577 -22.08 -19.53 21.37
C PRO A 577 -20.86 -18.75 20.77
N ASP A 578 -20.64 -18.94 19.49
CA ASP A 578 -19.58 -18.20 18.76
C ASP A 578 -19.90 -16.71 18.64
N MET A 579 -21.16 -16.32 18.64
CA MET A 579 -21.61 -14.95 18.45
C MET A 579 -22.88 -14.66 19.27
N GLN A 580 -22.95 -13.47 19.84
CA GLN A 580 -24.14 -12.92 20.51
C GLN A 580 -25.07 -12.28 19.48
N ARG A 581 -26.41 -12.46 19.65
CA ARG A 581 -27.40 -11.70 18.88
C ARG A 581 -27.42 -10.26 19.31
N MET A 582 -27.59 -9.36 18.34
CA MET A 582 -27.66 -7.94 18.57
C MET A 582 -29.10 -7.41 18.43
N ALA A 583 -29.46 -6.46 19.26
CA ALA A 583 -30.73 -5.75 19.09
C ALA A 583 -30.67 -4.79 17.91
N PRO A 584 -31.77 -4.61 17.16
CA PRO A 584 -31.85 -3.59 16.12
C PRO A 584 -31.57 -2.19 16.70
N VAL A 585 -30.71 -1.42 16.04
CA VAL A 585 -30.38 -0.06 16.41
C VAL A 585 -29.99 0.76 15.19
N THR A 586 -30.39 2.02 15.16
CA THR A 586 -29.96 2.97 14.11
C THR A 586 -29.41 4.22 14.79
N VAL A 587 -28.11 4.47 14.60
CA VAL A 587 -27.42 5.67 15.10
C VAL A 587 -26.54 6.22 13.98
N ILE A 588 -26.91 7.38 13.48
CA ILE A 588 -26.19 8.07 12.40
C ILE A 588 -25.66 9.38 12.97
N GLN A 589 -24.36 9.41 13.23
CA GLN A 589 -23.70 10.62 13.71
C GLN A 589 -23.37 11.54 12.54
N PRO A 590 -23.50 12.87 12.68
CA PRO A 590 -23.13 13.81 11.63
C PRO A 590 -21.62 13.76 11.36
N SER A 591 -21.22 13.95 10.09
CA SER A 591 -19.82 14.12 9.73
C SER A 591 -19.23 15.36 10.40
N TYR A 592 -17.94 15.37 10.65
CA TYR A 592 -17.26 16.57 11.11
C TYR A 592 -17.27 17.66 10.03
N ASP A 593 -17.57 18.88 10.43
CA ASP A 593 -17.60 20.07 9.56
C ASP A 593 -16.36 20.93 9.78
N TYR A 594 -15.18 20.40 9.42
CA TYR A 594 -13.94 21.17 9.36
C TYR A 594 -13.04 20.67 8.24
N ASN A 595 -12.13 21.51 7.81
CA ASN A 595 -11.20 21.18 6.72
C ASN A 595 -9.76 21.33 7.18
N ILE A 596 -8.91 20.38 6.83
CA ILE A 596 -7.47 20.49 7.03
C ILE A 596 -6.87 21.18 5.79
N ASP A 597 -6.25 22.32 6.03
CA ASP A 597 -5.54 23.09 5.00
C ASP A 597 -4.13 22.51 4.82
N ALA A 598 -3.92 21.81 3.72
CA ALA A 598 -2.65 21.17 3.40
C ALA A 598 -1.50 22.19 3.22
N GLN A 599 -1.78 23.40 2.71
CA GLN A 599 -0.78 24.46 2.56
C GLN A 599 -0.35 24.98 3.93
N LYS A 600 -1.33 25.25 4.80
CA LYS A 600 -1.04 25.68 6.18
C LYS A 600 -0.19 24.65 6.95
N LEU A 601 -0.48 23.36 6.81
CA LEU A 601 0.33 22.31 7.42
C LEU A 601 1.74 22.24 6.82
N SER A 602 1.86 22.43 5.52
CA SER A 602 3.17 22.47 4.82
C SER A 602 4.04 23.63 5.33
N ASP A 603 3.47 24.83 5.44
CA ASP A 603 4.15 26.00 5.96
C ASP A 603 4.58 25.79 7.42
N LEU A 604 3.71 25.20 8.24
CA LEU A 604 3.99 24.88 9.64
C LEU A 604 5.10 23.84 9.78
N ALA A 605 5.07 22.76 8.97
CA ALA A 605 6.11 21.76 8.94
C ALA A 605 7.48 22.33 8.53
N CYS A 606 7.50 23.18 7.49
CA CYS A 606 8.72 23.85 7.04
C CYS A 606 9.31 24.74 8.15
N LYS A 607 8.50 25.63 8.75
CA LYS A 607 8.95 26.52 9.84
C LYS A 607 9.46 25.72 11.05
N ALA A 608 8.75 24.68 11.45
CA ALA A 608 9.14 23.86 12.60
C ALA A 608 10.43 23.07 12.33
N SER A 609 10.58 22.47 11.13
CA SER A 609 11.76 21.69 10.76
C SER A 609 13.01 22.55 10.56
N GLU A 610 12.85 23.86 10.27
CA GLU A 610 13.97 24.80 10.13
C GLU A 610 14.79 24.91 11.44
N THR A 611 14.15 24.72 12.61
CA THR A 611 14.81 24.71 13.93
C THR A 611 15.99 23.74 13.99
N PHE A 612 15.95 22.64 13.27
CA PHE A 612 17.03 21.65 13.24
C PHE A 612 18.34 22.17 12.60
N LYS A 613 18.31 23.27 11.85
CA LYS A 613 19.54 23.88 11.29
C LYS A 613 20.52 24.30 12.37
N ASP A 614 20.03 24.61 13.57
CA ASP A 614 20.85 25.01 14.73
C ASP A 614 21.57 23.81 15.40
N PHE A 615 21.17 22.57 15.07
CA PHE A 615 21.64 21.34 15.74
C PHE A 615 22.44 20.45 14.79
N LYS A 616 23.69 20.82 14.54
CA LYS A 616 24.57 20.14 13.56
C LYS A 616 24.87 18.66 13.85
N ASP A 617 24.68 18.22 15.09
CA ASP A 617 24.89 16.82 15.49
C ASP A 617 23.69 15.91 15.12
N LEU A 618 22.52 16.48 14.86
CA LEU A 618 21.33 15.74 14.46
C LEU A 618 21.30 15.51 12.95
N THR A 619 20.90 14.32 12.56
CA THR A 619 20.76 13.91 11.17
C THR A 619 19.40 13.25 10.92
N ASN A 620 18.95 13.16 9.67
CA ASN A 620 17.65 12.61 9.30
C ASN A 620 16.51 13.23 10.11
N THR A 621 16.61 14.56 10.30
CA THR A 621 15.61 15.33 11.05
C THR A 621 14.36 15.54 10.20
N SER A 622 13.18 15.44 10.79
CA SER A 622 11.94 15.76 10.08
C SER A 622 10.83 16.19 11.02
N VAL A 623 9.93 17.00 10.47
CA VAL A 623 8.61 17.29 11.04
C VAL A 623 7.58 16.85 10.03
N SER A 624 6.64 16.01 10.43
CA SER A 624 5.58 15.52 9.56
C SER A 624 4.20 15.67 10.20
N PHE A 625 3.20 15.86 9.34
CA PHE A 625 1.79 15.83 9.69
C PHE A 625 1.13 14.66 8.98
N GLU A 626 0.35 13.91 9.70
CA GLU A 626 -0.50 12.85 9.18
C GLU A 626 -1.92 13.10 9.68
N GLY A 627 -2.87 13.22 8.76
CA GLY A 627 -4.26 13.49 9.10
C GLY A 627 -5.22 12.64 8.28
N ALA A 628 -6.36 12.30 8.88
CA ALA A 628 -7.45 11.65 8.20
C ALA A 628 -8.80 12.17 8.68
N TYR A 629 -9.75 12.22 7.75
CA TYR A 629 -11.20 12.30 7.99
C TYR A 629 -11.80 11.01 7.53
N GLU A 630 -12.64 10.41 8.35
CA GLU A 630 -13.26 9.13 8.06
C GLU A 630 -14.73 9.17 8.50
N ASP A 631 -15.63 8.76 7.60
CA ASP A 631 -17.00 8.39 7.95
C ASP A 631 -17.10 6.87 7.80
N THR A 632 -17.26 6.15 8.91
CA THR A 632 -17.39 4.70 8.90
C THR A 632 -18.85 4.30 9.09
N TYR A 633 -19.33 3.49 8.16
CA TYR A 633 -20.69 2.98 8.11
C TYR A 633 -20.72 1.50 8.40
N ARG A 634 -21.69 1.04 9.14
CA ARG A 634 -21.97 -0.38 9.34
C ARG A 634 -23.44 -0.68 9.20
N VAL A 635 -23.76 -1.73 8.43
CA VAL A 635 -25.09 -2.29 8.30
C VAL A 635 -24.98 -3.80 8.53
N THR A 636 -25.91 -4.35 9.33
CA THR A 636 -25.98 -5.80 9.57
C THR A 636 -27.35 -6.38 9.25
N SER A 637 -27.40 -7.69 9.02
CA SER A 637 -28.65 -8.43 8.82
C SER A 637 -29.54 -8.45 10.07
N GLU A 638 -29.03 -8.13 11.25
CA GLU A 638 -29.80 -7.93 12.49
C GLU A 638 -30.31 -6.50 12.67
N ASN A 639 -30.22 -5.65 11.63
CA ASN A 639 -30.63 -4.25 11.62
C ASN A 639 -29.83 -3.35 12.59
N VAL A 640 -28.55 -3.62 12.79
CA VAL A 640 -27.62 -2.66 13.35
C VAL A 640 -27.18 -1.75 12.21
N ASN A 641 -27.51 -0.46 12.27
CA ASN A 641 -27.21 0.54 11.25
C ASN A 641 -26.48 1.70 11.93
N LEU A 642 -25.21 1.86 11.64
CA LEU A 642 -24.35 2.85 12.29
C LEU A 642 -23.65 3.71 11.27
N LYS A 643 -23.45 4.99 11.62
CA LYS A 643 -22.41 5.85 11.06
C LYS A 643 -21.65 6.49 12.21
N GLU A 644 -20.35 6.37 12.22
CA GLU A 644 -19.44 6.99 13.17
C GLU A 644 -18.38 7.79 12.41
N PRO A 645 -18.29 9.13 12.62
CA PRO A 645 -17.21 9.93 12.08
C PRO A 645 -15.96 9.78 12.94
N HIS A 646 -14.82 9.69 12.31
CA HIS A 646 -13.51 9.70 12.95
C HIS A 646 -12.65 10.77 12.32
N SER A 647 -11.84 11.43 13.13
CA SER A 647 -10.73 12.22 12.62
C SER A 647 -9.55 12.15 13.56
N TYR A 648 -8.40 12.32 13.01
CA TYR A 648 -7.19 12.55 13.77
C TYR A 648 -6.24 13.44 12.97
N LEU A 649 -5.43 14.18 13.68
CA LEU A 649 -4.29 14.89 13.13
C LEU A 649 -3.10 14.62 14.06
N LYS A 650 -2.03 14.09 13.51
CA LYS A 650 -0.82 13.69 14.21
C LYS A 650 0.35 14.55 13.72
N ILE A 651 1.10 15.08 14.65
CA ILE A 651 2.41 15.66 14.40
C ILE A 651 3.46 14.64 14.86
N LYS A 652 4.40 14.33 13.98
CA LYS A 652 5.56 13.50 14.33
C LYS A 652 6.84 14.27 14.06
N VAL A 653 7.69 14.37 15.07
CA VAL A 653 9.04 14.95 15.00
C VAL A 653 10.03 13.83 15.18
N SER A 654 11.06 13.77 14.35
CA SER A 654 12.08 12.72 14.46
C SER A 654 13.47 13.23 14.10
N ALA A 655 14.49 12.62 14.71
CA ALA A 655 15.90 12.90 14.46
C ALA A 655 16.77 11.68 14.78
N ASN A 656 17.97 11.64 14.20
CA ASN A 656 19.01 10.68 14.53
C ASN A 656 20.20 11.41 15.15
N LEU A 657 20.80 10.81 16.17
CA LEU A 657 22.01 11.28 16.85
C LEU A 657 23.06 10.16 16.84
N ARG A 658 24.27 10.48 16.39
CA ARG A 658 25.42 9.58 16.57
C ARG A 658 26.07 9.89 17.92
N LEU A 659 26.15 8.85 18.72
CA LEU A 659 26.71 8.92 20.07
C LEU A 659 28.24 8.73 20.05
N ALA A 660 28.92 9.12 21.11
CA ALA A 660 30.39 9.03 21.21
C ALA A 660 30.94 7.59 21.08
N ASP A 661 30.15 6.58 21.46
CA ASP A 661 30.50 5.17 21.28
C ASP A 661 30.30 4.65 19.82
N GLY A 662 29.91 5.54 18.91
CA GLY A 662 29.65 5.23 17.50
C GLY A 662 28.28 4.62 17.20
N SER A 663 27.44 4.35 18.21
CA SER A 663 26.07 3.90 17.98
C SER A 663 25.20 5.02 17.42
N LEU A 664 24.19 4.67 16.61
CA LEU A 664 23.20 5.60 16.10
C LEU A 664 21.91 5.45 16.90
N GLN A 665 21.52 6.50 17.58
CA GLN A 665 20.23 6.56 18.27
C GLN A 665 19.23 7.32 17.42
N LYS A 666 18.01 6.78 17.33
CA LYS A 666 16.84 7.46 16.75
C LYS A 666 15.93 7.88 17.87
N ASN A 667 15.38 9.07 17.77
CA ASN A 667 14.41 9.57 18.73
C ASN A 667 13.42 10.52 18.06
N GLY A 668 12.27 10.73 18.71
CA GLY A 668 11.21 11.59 18.22
C GLY A 668 10.10 11.75 19.25
N PHE A 669 9.12 12.55 18.94
CA PHE A 669 7.88 12.65 19.69
C PHE A 669 6.68 12.78 18.78
N GLU A 670 5.51 12.41 19.29
CA GLU A 670 4.22 12.53 18.62
C GLU A 670 3.25 13.39 19.45
N MET A 671 2.40 14.14 18.73
CA MET A 671 1.27 14.86 19.30
C MET A 671 0.03 14.50 18.48
N ASN A 672 -1.06 14.13 19.18
CA ASN A 672 -2.30 13.71 18.54
C ASN A 672 -3.42 14.68 18.90
N PHE A 673 -4.21 15.09 17.91
CA PHE A 673 -5.30 16.07 18.02
C PHE A 673 -6.57 15.51 17.37
N THR A 674 -7.71 15.93 17.87
CA THR A 674 -9.03 15.57 17.33
C THR A 674 -9.47 16.52 16.22
N THR A 675 -9.06 17.79 16.32
CA THR A 675 -9.46 18.84 15.38
C THR A 675 -8.26 19.69 14.92
N PRO A 676 -8.31 20.33 13.75
CA PRO A 676 -7.25 21.20 13.26
C PRO A 676 -6.95 22.42 14.14
N GLU A 677 -7.96 22.89 14.89
CA GLU A 677 -7.82 24.06 15.78
C GLU A 677 -6.93 23.78 16.98
N GLU A 678 -6.77 22.52 17.36
CA GLU A 678 -5.90 22.10 18.47
C GLU A 678 -4.42 22.08 18.10
N VAL A 679 -4.09 22.19 16.81
CA VAL A 679 -2.71 22.20 16.32
C VAL A 679 -2.00 23.46 16.82
N PRO A 680 -0.83 23.33 17.48
CA PRO A 680 -0.12 24.47 18.02
C PRO A 680 0.34 25.45 16.93
N SER A 681 0.53 26.72 17.31
CA SER A 681 1.14 27.70 16.41
C SER A 681 2.58 27.32 16.04
N ALA A 682 3.12 27.95 15.00
CA ALA A 682 4.49 27.71 14.56
C ALA A 682 5.51 27.95 15.68
N GLU A 683 5.32 29.01 16.46
CA GLU A 683 6.22 29.38 17.56
C GLU A 683 6.23 28.34 18.67
N ILE A 684 5.04 27.81 19.04
CA ILE A 684 4.92 26.76 20.05
C ILE A 684 5.56 25.47 19.54
N LEU A 685 5.31 25.10 18.27
CA LEU A 685 5.89 23.89 17.71
C LEU A 685 7.40 23.99 17.54
N GLN A 686 7.93 25.15 17.10
CA GLN A 686 9.37 25.40 17.04
C GLN A 686 10.02 25.32 18.44
N ALA A 687 9.37 25.87 19.46
CA ALA A 687 9.88 25.78 20.84
C ALA A 687 9.97 24.32 21.31
N LYS A 688 8.95 23.50 21.01
CA LYS A 688 8.95 22.05 21.33
C LYS A 688 10.01 21.28 20.55
N VAL A 689 10.19 21.58 19.26
CA VAL A 689 11.26 20.97 18.45
C VAL A 689 12.62 21.33 18.99
N ARG A 690 12.83 22.59 19.41
CA ARG A 690 14.08 23.06 20.01
C ARG A 690 14.34 22.35 21.33
N GLU A 691 13.38 22.31 22.24
CA GLU A 691 13.47 21.59 23.51
C GLU A 691 13.85 20.12 23.29
N PHE A 692 13.18 19.44 22.38
CA PHE A 692 13.50 18.06 22.00
C PHE A 692 14.94 17.93 21.48
N ALA A 693 15.35 18.80 20.56
CA ALA A 693 16.68 18.77 19.96
C ALA A 693 17.79 18.99 21.00
N GLU A 694 17.63 19.97 21.90
CA GLU A 694 18.56 20.24 23.01
C GLU A 694 18.71 19.04 23.93
N GLN A 695 17.59 18.45 24.36
CA GLN A 695 17.58 17.26 25.22
C GLN A 695 18.20 16.05 24.52
N PHE A 696 17.99 15.91 23.20
CA PHE A 696 18.51 14.77 22.45
C PHE A 696 20.01 14.89 22.21
N VAL A 697 20.50 16.08 21.82
CA VAL A 697 21.95 16.34 21.65
C VAL A 697 22.71 16.16 22.96
N ALA A 698 22.11 16.50 24.12
CA ALA A 698 22.71 16.30 25.41
C ALA A 698 23.11 14.84 25.72
N LEU A 699 22.52 13.86 25.01
CA LEU A 699 22.90 12.44 25.13
C LEU A 699 24.17 12.07 24.39
N LYS A 700 24.74 12.95 23.53
CA LYS A 700 25.86 12.62 22.65
C LYS A 700 27.06 12.00 23.38
N ASP A 701 27.47 12.60 24.49
CA ASP A 701 28.65 12.22 25.22
C ASP A 701 28.30 11.50 26.55
N VAL A 702 27.02 11.16 26.76
CA VAL A 702 26.58 10.49 27.99
C VAL A 702 27.05 9.03 27.99
N PRO A 703 27.79 8.60 29.01
CA PRO A 703 28.27 7.21 29.08
C PRO A 703 27.11 6.22 29.30
N ILE A 704 27.31 5.01 28.88
CA ILE A 704 26.41 3.90 29.17
C ILE A 704 26.63 3.48 30.64
N LEU A 705 25.55 3.08 31.29
CA LEU A 705 25.60 2.50 32.63
C LEU A 705 26.45 1.22 32.58
N SER A 706 27.61 1.22 33.25
CA SER A 706 28.58 0.12 33.26
C SER A 706 28.15 -1.04 34.15
N ASP A 707 27.51 -0.73 35.26
CA ASP A 707 27.16 -1.70 36.29
C ASP A 707 25.65 -1.99 36.28
N THR A 708 25.27 -3.23 36.56
CA THR A 708 23.87 -3.60 36.75
C THR A 708 23.38 -2.94 38.06
N TYR A 709 22.36 -2.12 37.94
CA TYR A 709 21.67 -1.53 39.10
C TYR A 709 20.44 -2.36 39.44
N LYS A 710 20.19 -2.55 40.73
CA LYS A 710 18.96 -3.14 41.24
C LYS A 710 18.45 -2.33 42.43
N GLY A 711 17.29 -1.68 42.25
CA GLY A 711 16.78 -0.81 43.26
C GLY A 711 15.52 -0.04 42.88
N PRO A 712 15.18 1.04 43.66
CA PRO A 712 14.03 1.86 43.36
C PRO A 712 14.26 2.72 42.09
N VAL A 713 13.28 2.72 41.18
CA VAL A 713 13.26 3.57 40.01
C VAL A 713 11.95 4.33 39.94
N MET A 714 12.03 5.62 39.67
CA MET A 714 10.89 6.48 39.39
C MET A 714 10.63 6.49 37.89
N PHE A 715 9.41 6.21 37.49
CA PHE A 715 8.90 6.35 36.12
C PHE A 715 8.03 7.60 36.10
N GLU A 716 8.30 8.52 35.18
CA GLU A 716 7.66 9.83 35.08
C GLU A 716 7.14 10.08 33.68
N ASP A 717 6.11 10.91 33.55
CA ASP A 717 5.43 11.25 32.30
C ASP A 717 4.92 10.01 31.56
N MET A 718 5.16 9.90 30.25
CA MET A 718 4.75 8.74 29.47
C MET A 718 5.41 7.44 29.93
N ALA A 719 6.59 7.52 30.55
CA ALA A 719 7.24 6.37 31.18
C ALA A 719 6.42 5.77 32.33
N ALA A 720 5.58 6.54 33.00
CA ALA A 720 4.65 6.04 34.01
C ALA A 720 3.43 5.35 33.43
N VAL A 721 3.08 5.63 32.16
CA VAL A 721 1.94 5.04 31.43
C VAL A 721 2.26 3.65 30.92
N TYR A 722 3.44 3.48 30.32
CA TYR A 722 3.85 2.21 29.66
C TYR A 722 3.70 0.97 30.55
N PRO A 723 4.06 0.96 31.84
CA PRO A 723 3.87 -0.21 32.69
C PRO A 723 2.43 -0.71 32.75
N PHE A 724 1.45 0.18 32.72
CA PHE A 724 0.03 -0.18 32.72
C PHE A 724 -0.46 -0.58 31.34
N THR A 725 -0.21 0.24 30.31
CA THR A 725 -0.72 -0.01 28.95
C THR A 725 -0.10 -1.26 28.33
N GLU A 726 1.21 -1.46 28.45
CA GLU A 726 1.88 -2.64 27.90
C GLU A 726 1.44 -3.94 28.61
N ASN A 727 1.29 -3.93 29.94
CA ASN A 727 0.86 -5.11 30.65
C ASN A 727 -0.64 -5.41 30.49
N LEU A 728 -1.49 -4.41 30.31
CA LEU A 728 -2.94 -4.55 30.37
C LEU A 728 -3.62 -4.42 29.00
N LEU A 729 -3.14 -3.56 28.10
CA LEU A 729 -3.75 -3.33 26.78
C LEU A 729 -2.99 -4.00 25.66
N THR A 730 -1.65 -3.89 25.64
CA THR A 730 -0.84 -4.54 24.60
C THR A 730 -0.97 -6.06 24.69
N LEU A 731 -0.95 -6.70 23.56
CA LEU A 731 -1.20 -8.14 23.43
C LEU A 731 -2.59 -8.57 23.91
N ASN A 732 -3.55 -7.64 23.95
CA ASN A 732 -4.97 -7.89 24.25
C ASN A 732 -5.22 -8.60 25.60
N LYS A 733 -4.48 -8.29 26.63
CA LYS A 733 -4.57 -8.96 27.96
C LYS A 733 -5.87 -8.66 28.70
N LEU A 734 -6.40 -7.42 28.59
CA LEU A 734 -7.72 -7.06 29.13
C LEU A 734 -8.89 -7.33 28.17
N TYR A 735 -8.62 -7.88 27.00
CA TYR A 735 -9.65 -8.15 25.99
C TYR A 735 -9.97 -9.65 25.97
N ALA A 736 -11.26 -9.96 25.86
CA ALA A 736 -11.70 -11.35 25.69
C ALA A 736 -11.27 -11.88 24.32
N LYS A 737 -10.87 -13.14 24.27
CA LYS A 737 -10.44 -13.82 23.04
C LYS A 737 -11.38 -14.93 22.63
N VAL A 738 -11.42 -15.22 21.34
CA VAL A 738 -12.22 -16.32 20.80
C VAL A 738 -11.81 -17.69 21.37
N ILE A 739 -12.78 -18.56 21.52
CA ILE A 739 -12.66 -19.88 22.13
C ILE A 739 -11.60 -20.76 21.46
N LEU A 740 -11.43 -20.66 20.15
CA LEU A 740 -10.50 -21.50 19.37
C LEU A 740 -9.07 -20.93 19.25
N ALA A 741 -8.73 -19.83 19.96
CA ALA A 741 -7.38 -19.30 19.93
C ALA A 741 -6.44 -20.11 20.84
N PRO A 742 -5.41 -20.82 20.30
CA PRO A 742 -4.61 -21.78 21.07
C PRO A 742 -3.68 -21.15 22.14
N ASN A 743 -3.50 -19.84 22.15
CA ASN A 743 -2.60 -19.11 23.08
C ASN A 743 -3.33 -17.95 23.76
N ASP A 744 -4.29 -18.27 24.62
CA ASP A 744 -4.99 -17.23 25.38
C ASP A 744 -4.09 -16.64 26.48
N LYS A 745 -3.58 -15.43 26.21
CA LYS A 745 -2.86 -14.58 27.16
C LYS A 745 -3.79 -13.60 27.89
N ALA A 746 -5.11 -13.69 27.68
CA ALA A 746 -6.06 -12.82 28.33
C ALA A 746 -6.04 -13.01 29.86
N LEU A 747 -6.25 -11.90 30.58
CA LEU A 747 -6.31 -11.91 32.03
C LEU A 747 -7.62 -12.51 32.58
N GLY A 748 -8.50 -13.06 31.75
CA GLY A 748 -9.77 -13.63 32.15
C GLY A 748 -9.67 -14.60 33.33
N LYS A 749 -8.67 -15.48 33.35
CA LYS A 749 -8.41 -16.41 34.46
C LYS A 749 -8.01 -15.73 35.79
N LYS A 750 -7.72 -14.42 35.76
CA LYS A 750 -7.38 -13.62 36.93
C LYS A 750 -8.54 -12.75 37.43
N ILE A 751 -9.73 -12.86 36.86
CA ILE A 751 -10.91 -12.15 37.38
C ILE A 751 -11.14 -12.58 38.84
N GLY A 752 -11.37 -11.60 39.71
CA GLY A 752 -11.47 -11.77 41.17
C GLY A 752 -10.13 -11.89 41.90
N LYS A 753 -8.99 -11.85 41.18
CA LYS A 753 -7.65 -11.92 41.80
C LYS A 753 -6.97 -10.55 41.78
N LYS A 754 -6.08 -10.34 42.74
CA LYS A 754 -5.20 -9.18 42.76
C LYS A 754 -4.22 -9.23 41.57
N ILE A 755 -4.11 -8.15 40.82
CA ILE A 755 -3.19 -7.96 39.71
C ILE A 755 -2.40 -6.66 39.79
N LEU A 756 -2.81 -5.71 40.64
CA LEU A 756 -2.17 -4.40 40.86
C LEU A 756 -2.12 -4.07 42.33
N ASP A 757 -1.44 -2.96 42.65
CA ASP A 757 -1.41 -2.38 43.99
C ASP A 757 -2.84 -2.06 44.48
N PRO A 758 -3.20 -2.33 45.74
CA PRO A 758 -4.55 -2.08 46.26
C PRO A 758 -4.99 -0.60 46.21
N ARG A 759 -4.08 0.33 46.01
CA ARG A 759 -4.38 1.75 45.83
C ARG A 759 -4.78 2.14 44.43
N ILE A 760 -4.71 1.19 43.46
CA ILE A 760 -5.00 1.44 42.04
C ILE A 760 -6.39 0.92 41.70
N ASP A 761 -7.20 1.79 41.12
CA ASP A 761 -8.40 1.45 40.39
C ASP A 761 -8.19 1.76 38.89
N ILE A 762 -8.78 0.97 38.02
CA ILE A 762 -8.77 1.24 36.56
C ILE A 762 -10.19 1.23 36.06
N VAL A 763 -10.55 2.33 35.38
CA VAL A 763 -11.87 2.53 34.80
C VAL A 763 -11.68 2.82 33.30
N ASN A 764 -12.48 2.15 32.47
CA ASN A 764 -12.66 2.56 31.08
C ASN A 764 -13.85 3.49 30.97
N TYR A 765 -13.61 4.75 30.63
CA TYR A 765 -14.67 5.70 30.28
C TYR A 765 -14.97 5.59 28.79
N THR A 766 -16.23 5.44 28.45
CA THR A 766 -16.66 5.27 27.06
C THR A 766 -17.12 6.58 26.42
N SER A 767 -17.74 7.47 27.23
CA SER A 767 -18.36 8.69 26.72
C SER A 767 -17.83 9.99 27.33
N LEU A 768 -16.67 9.95 27.99
CA LEU A 768 -16.05 11.12 28.57
C LEU A 768 -15.39 11.97 27.46
N PRO A 769 -15.90 13.19 27.15
CA PRO A 769 -15.39 13.98 26.02
C PRO A 769 -14.15 14.80 26.36
N GLU A 770 -13.95 15.13 27.64
CA GLU A 770 -12.89 16.02 28.11
C GLU A 770 -12.48 15.66 29.54
N TYR A 771 -11.20 15.88 29.87
CA TYR A 771 -10.67 15.76 31.22
C TYR A 771 -9.69 16.89 31.55
N LYS A 772 -9.97 17.67 32.56
CA LYS A 772 -9.13 18.80 33.03
C LYS A 772 -8.71 19.74 31.88
N GLY A 773 -9.62 20.08 30.98
CA GLY A 773 -9.38 20.99 29.87
C GLY A 773 -8.74 20.33 28.63
N THR A 774 -8.49 19.02 28.64
CA THR A 774 -7.98 18.27 27.49
C THR A 774 -9.11 17.47 26.84
N LYS A 775 -9.38 17.72 25.57
CA LYS A 775 -10.30 16.87 24.78
C LYS A 775 -9.78 15.45 24.65
N LEU A 776 -10.66 14.48 24.75
CA LEU A 776 -10.32 13.07 24.73
C LEU A 776 -10.71 12.42 23.41
N MET A 777 -9.77 11.71 22.78
CA MET A 777 -10.01 11.00 21.51
C MET A 777 -10.76 9.67 21.67
N GLY A 778 -10.84 9.14 22.89
CA GLY A 778 -11.40 7.83 23.19
C GLY A 778 -12.92 7.80 23.35
N ALA A 779 -13.60 8.94 23.36
CA ALA A 779 -15.05 9.03 23.66
C ALA A 779 -15.90 8.45 22.52
N TYR A 780 -16.90 7.62 22.86
CA TYR A 780 -17.91 7.09 21.94
C TYR A 780 -19.22 6.82 22.70
N SER A 781 -20.36 6.97 22.03
CA SER A 781 -21.70 6.82 22.63
C SER A 781 -22.35 5.46 22.36
N ILE A 782 -21.92 4.80 21.29
CA ILE A 782 -22.35 3.46 20.88
C ILE A 782 -21.10 2.73 20.35
N ASP A 783 -21.01 1.45 20.62
CA ASP A 783 -19.89 0.67 20.09
C ASP A 783 -20.15 0.21 18.66
N ALA A 784 -19.12 -0.28 17.99
CA ALA A 784 -19.23 -0.71 16.60
C ALA A 784 -20.12 -1.95 16.40
N ASP A 785 -20.48 -2.69 17.43
CA ASP A 785 -21.47 -3.77 17.38
C ASP A 785 -22.92 -3.28 17.60
N GLY A 786 -23.09 -1.97 17.87
CA GLY A 786 -24.41 -1.36 18.10
C GLY A 786 -24.86 -1.42 19.54
N ILE A 787 -23.96 -1.64 20.47
CA ILE A 787 -24.27 -1.67 21.90
C ILE A 787 -23.98 -0.31 22.52
N LYS A 788 -24.92 0.24 23.27
CA LYS A 788 -24.69 1.40 24.13
C LYS A 788 -23.93 0.92 25.36
N PRO A 789 -22.65 1.28 25.56
CA PRO A 789 -21.90 0.87 26.72
C PRO A 789 -22.34 1.64 27.96
N GLU A 790 -21.99 1.11 29.13
CA GLU A 790 -21.99 1.90 30.36
C GLU A 790 -20.94 3.02 30.25
N ALA A 791 -21.27 4.21 30.77
CA ALA A 791 -20.36 5.37 30.72
C ALA A 791 -19.02 5.10 31.44
N GLU A 792 -19.07 4.30 32.50
CA GLU A 792 -17.93 3.86 33.28
C GLU A 792 -17.92 2.34 33.37
N ILE A 793 -16.86 1.71 32.91
CA ILE A 793 -16.65 0.26 32.99
C ILE A 793 -15.49 0.02 33.95
N PRO A 794 -15.75 -0.39 35.22
CA PRO A 794 -14.68 -0.69 36.18
C PRO A 794 -13.95 -1.97 35.76
N LEU A 795 -12.65 -1.86 35.47
CA LEU A 795 -11.79 -2.98 35.09
C LEU A 795 -11.02 -3.55 36.29
N VAL A 796 -10.50 -2.66 37.11
CA VAL A 796 -9.77 -3.04 38.35
C VAL A 796 -10.28 -2.16 39.49
N GLU A 797 -10.58 -2.79 40.63
CA GLU A 797 -10.93 -2.09 41.88
C GLU A 797 -10.06 -2.59 43.02
N LYS A 798 -9.40 -1.65 43.73
CA LYS A 798 -8.46 -1.93 44.80
C LYS A 798 -7.42 -3.00 44.42
N GLY A 799 -6.90 -2.87 43.17
CA GLY A 799 -5.94 -3.82 42.59
C GLY A 799 -6.49 -5.17 42.15
N ILE A 800 -7.79 -5.42 42.34
CA ILE A 800 -8.46 -6.70 41.98
C ILE A 800 -9.11 -6.55 40.61
N LEU A 801 -8.79 -7.45 39.67
CA LEU A 801 -9.41 -7.50 38.35
C LEU A 801 -10.90 -7.86 38.47
N LYS A 802 -11.78 -7.02 37.97
CA LYS A 802 -13.24 -7.20 38.02
C LYS A 802 -13.79 -7.86 36.75
N GLN A 803 -13.37 -7.36 35.62
CA GLN A 803 -13.82 -7.85 34.31
C GLN A 803 -12.81 -7.53 33.24
N ILE A 804 -12.99 -8.13 32.07
CA ILE A 804 -12.28 -7.85 30.84
C ILE A 804 -13.25 -7.29 29.79
N LEU A 805 -12.73 -6.51 28.85
CA LEU A 805 -13.54 -5.95 27.78
C LEU A 805 -13.87 -7.00 26.72
N ASN A 806 -15.07 -6.93 26.19
CA ASN A 806 -15.56 -7.84 25.16
C ASN A 806 -16.45 -7.12 24.14
N ARG A 807 -16.48 -7.65 22.94
CA ARG A 807 -17.45 -7.31 21.89
C ARG A 807 -18.52 -8.43 21.82
N ALA A 808 -19.36 -8.43 20.78
CA ALA A 808 -20.44 -9.43 20.59
C ALA A 808 -19.93 -10.88 20.36
N THR A 809 -18.79 -11.24 20.97
CA THR A 809 -18.18 -12.58 20.87
C THR A 809 -18.05 -13.19 22.27
N PRO A 810 -18.99 -14.05 22.71
CA PRO A 810 -18.95 -14.65 24.03
C PRO A 810 -17.70 -15.52 24.24
N THR A 811 -17.18 -15.47 25.47
CA THR A 811 -16.06 -16.31 25.90
C THR A 811 -16.31 -16.85 27.30
N GLU A 812 -15.51 -17.84 27.76
CA GLU A 812 -15.59 -18.40 29.10
C GLU A 812 -15.57 -17.34 30.22
N HIS A 813 -14.87 -16.23 30.02
CA HIS A 813 -14.65 -15.18 31.02
C HIS A 813 -15.45 -13.91 30.76
N ALA A 814 -16.12 -13.80 29.62
CA ALA A 814 -16.95 -12.65 29.23
C ALA A 814 -18.07 -13.12 28.31
N MET A 815 -19.18 -13.53 28.90
CA MET A 815 -20.34 -14.07 28.18
C MET A 815 -21.13 -13.01 27.41
N HIS A 816 -21.06 -11.75 27.82
CA HIS A 816 -21.77 -10.65 27.22
C HIS A 816 -20.80 -9.57 26.75
N SER A 817 -21.20 -8.83 25.73
CA SER A 817 -20.46 -7.66 25.30
C SER A 817 -20.45 -6.59 26.39
N THR A 818 -19.34 -5.91 26.54
CA THR A 818 -19.18 -4.71 27.39
C THR A 818 -19.39 -3.41 26.60
N GLY A 819 -19.84 -3.50 25.32
CA GLY A 819 -19.94 -2.33 24.46
C GLY A 819 -18.57 -1.75 24.10
N SER A 820 -17.61 -2.64 23.79
CA SER A 820 -16.22 -2.22 23.55
C SER A 820 -15.72 -2.56 22.14
N ALA A 821 -16.62 -2.85 21.21
CA ALA A 821 -16.30 -2.97 19.80
C ALA A 821 -15.96 -1.58 19.21
N ARG A 822 -14.82 -1.45 18.57
CA ARG A 822 -14.37 -0.19 17.97
C ARG A 822 -13.97 -0.41 16.51
N PHE A 823 -14.19 0.59 15.66
CA PHE A 823 -13.62 0.63 14.32
C PHE A 823 -12.13 0.93 14.39
N THR A 824 -11.35 0.28 13.51
CA THR A 824 -9.91 0.57 13.43
C THR A 824 -9.65 1.85 12.63
N ASN A 825 -8.63 2.60 13.00
CA ASN A 825 -8.18 3.83 12.32
C ASN A 825 -7.44 3.58 11.00
N ASN A 826 -7.52 2.38 10.44
CA ASN A 826 -6.87 2.10 9.17
C ASN A 826 -7.87 2.24 8.03
N PRO A 827 -7.89 3.39 7.31
CA PRO A 827 -8.85 3.60 6.23
C PRO A 827 -8.69 2.61 5.08
N ARG A 828 -7.52 1.97 4.96
CA ARG A 828 -7.24 0.95 3.95
C ARG A 828 -7.58 -0.48 4.37
N ALA A 829 -7.97 -0.68 5.64
CA ALA A 829 -8.29 -1.99 6.18
C ALA A 829 -9.37 -1.87 7.26
N VAL A 830 -10.59 -1.52 6.83
CA VAL A 830 -11.72 -1.35 7.75
C VAL A 830 -12.02 -2.65 8.49
N ALA A 831 -11.85 -2.64 9.79
CA ALA A 831 -12.06 -3.79 10.66
C ALA A 831 -12.68 -3.37 12.01
N LEU A 832 -13.10 -4.38 12.75
CA LEU A 832 -13.62 -4.25 14.11
C LEU A 832 -12.66 -4.90 15.09
N THR A 833 -12.35 -4.19 16.15
CA THR A 833 -11.51 -4.70 17.24
C THR A 833 -12.17 -4.42 18.59
N THR A 834 -11.67 -5.05 19.65
CA THR A 834 -12.02 -4.69 21.03
C THR A 834 -11.01 -3.68 21.53
N SER A 835 -11.46 -2.52 22.03
CA SER A 835 -10.57 -1.50 22.57
C SER A 835 -11.23 -0.68 23.69
N VAL A 836 -10.39 -0.04 24.51
CA VAL A 836 -10.83 0.95 25.47
C VAL A 836 -11.26 2.24 24.77
N GLY A 837 -12.07 3.06 25.44
CA GLY A 837 -12.26 4.46 25.13
C GLY A 837 -11.17 5.29 25.82
N THR A 838 -11.43 5.71 27.07
CA THR A 838 -10.46 6.40 27.93
C THR A 838 -10.05 5.48 29.07
N PHE A 839 -8.79 5.09 29.08
CA PHE A 839 -8.19 4.23 30.10
C PHE A 839 -7.68 5.10 31.25
N HIS A 840 -8.37 5.11 32.38
CA HIS A 840 -8.02 5.92 33.54
C HIS A 840 -7.47 5.06 34.67
N VAL A 841 -6.19 5.27 34.99
CA VAL A 841 -5.52 4.70 36.16
C VAL A 841 -5.67 5.68 37.33
N LYS A 842 -6.63 5.41 38.22
CA LYS A 842 -6.91 6.19 39.44
C LYS A 842 -6.07 5.67 40.57
N ALA A 843 -5.62 6.56 41.44
CA ALA A 843 -4.83 6.19 42.63
C ALA A 843 -5.31 6.85 43.90
N THR A 844 -5.21 6.11 45.01
CA THR A 844 -5.45 6.61 46.37
C THR A 844 -4.15 6.57 47.18
N GLY A 845 -4.09 7.28 48.32
CA GLY A 845 -2.87 7.30 49.17
C GLY A 845 -1.65 7.81 48.42
N THR A 846 -1.84 8.87 47.64
CA THR A 846 -0.86 9.44 46.73
C THR A 846 0.13 10.37 47.44
N THR A 847 1.23 10.67 46.77
CA THR A 847 2.29 11.59 47.17
C THR A 847 2.26 12.80 46.24
N ASP A 848 2.42 14.03 46.79
CA ASP A 848 2.54 15.22 45.95
C ASP A 848 3.64 15.05 44.91
N ALA A 849 3.38 15.49 43.69
CA ALA A 849 4.32 15.33 42.56
C ALA A 849 5.71 15.90 42.90
N ASP A 850 5.76 17.08 43.54
CA ASP A 850 7.02 17.75 43.94
C ASP A 850 7.79 17.00 45.04
N LYS A 851 7.15 16.07 45.73
CA LYS A 851 7.77 15.23 46.77
C LYS A 851 8.25 13.88 46.27
N MET A 852 7.86 13.47 45.05
CA MET A 852 8.18 12.14 44.48
C MET A 852 9.69 11.90 44.44
N LYS A 853 10.49 12.87 43.98
CA LYS A 853 11.96 12.79 43.99
C LYS A 853 12.53 12.60 45.38
N LYS A 854 11.97 13.29 46.39
CA LYS A 854 12.39 13.16 47.78
C LYS A 854 12.12 11.75 48.33
N GLU A 855 10.98 11.17 48.00
CA GLU A 855 10.66 9.78 48.38
C GLU A 855 11.60 8.78 47.68
N LEU A 856 11.94 8.98 46.40
CA LEU A 856 12.92 8.14 45.69
C LEU A 856 14.30 8.18 46.39
N ILE A 857 14.79 9.38 46.72
CA ILE A 857 16.06 9.57 47.45
C ILE A 857 16.01 8.93 48.85
N LYS A 858 14.91 9.07 49.60
CA LYS A 858 14.70 8.44 50.91
C LYS A 858 14.78 6.90 50.82
N LEU A 859 14.23 6.31 49.80
CA LEU A 859 14.33 4.87 49.53
C LEU A 859 15.78 4.45 49.24
N GLY A 860 16.48 5.25 48.44
CA GLY A 860 17.91 5.05 48.18
C GLY A 860 18.76 5.08 49.44
N LYS A 861 18.51 6.07 50.33
CA LYS A 861 19.17 6.16 51.66
C LYS A 861 18.90 4.94 52.55
N LYS A 862 17.64 4.51 52.63
CA LYS A 862 17.24 3.31 53.37
C LYS A 862 17.95 2.05 52.89
N LYS A 863 18.20 1.94 51.56
CA LYS A 863 18.92 0.82 50.95
C LYS A 863 20.44 1.01 50.90
N LYS A 864 20.96 2.11 51.41
CA LYS A 864 22.39 2.47 51.39
C LYS A 864 22.97 2.53 49.97
N LEU A 865 22.17 2.97 49.00
CA LEU A 865 22.57 3.17 47.63
C LEU A 865 23.26 4.51 47.46
N GLU A 866 24.24 4.61 46.56
CA GLU A 866 24.87 5.85 46.17
C GLU A 866 24.02 6.65 45.22
N TYR A 867 23.37 5.93 44.28
CA TYR A 867 22.50 6.49 43.26
C TYR A 867 21.14 5.81 43.24
N VAL A 868 20.12 6.55 42.79
CA VAL A 868 18.82 6.06 42.37
C VAL A 868 18.53 6.59 40.98
N TYR A 869 17.53 6.02 40.28
CA TYR A 869 17.28 6.35 38.89
C TYR A 869 15.86 6.83 38.64
N LYS A 870 15.75 7.75 37.68
CA LYS A 870 14.50 8.23 37.13
C LYS A 870 14.46 7.94 35.63
N ILE A 871 13.34 7.40 35.13
CA ILE A 871 13.06 7.20 33.73
C ILE A 871 11.92 8.14 33.39
N THR A 872 12.11 8.94 32.36
CA THR A 872 11.07 9.84 31.83
C THR A 872 10.95 9.69 30.34
N SER A 873 9.83 10.09 29.77
CA SER A 873 9.60 10.20 28.34
C SER A 873 8.95 11.56 28.11
N PRO A 874 9.74 12.61 27.98
CA PRO A 874 9.22 13.95 27.84
C PRO A 874 8.43 14.09 26.54
N ALA A 875 7.32 14.83 26.57
CA ALA A 875 6.50 15.20 25.41
C ALA A 875 6.02 14.02 24.53
N GLY A 876 5.87 12.81 25.08
CA GLY A 876 5.46 11.64 24.29
C GLY A 876 6.59 11.05 23.45
N ALA A 877 7.85 11.33 23.79
CA ALA A 877 9.00 10.79 23.09
C ALA A 877 8.94 9.26 22.97
N GLU A 878 9.28 8.74 21.79
CA GLU A 878 9.34 7.29 21.53
C GLU A 878 10.44 6.59 22.33
N SER A 879 11.46 7.35 22.78
CA SER A 879 12.55 6.83 23.59
C SER A 879 12.56 7.38 25.01
N LEU A 880 12.89 6.50 25.95
CA LEU A 880 12.99 6.81 27.35
C LEU A 880 14.32 7.50 27.64
N GLN A 881 14.31 8.50 28.52
CA GLN A 881 15.48 9.14 29.07
C GLN A 881 15.72 8.65 30.50
N LEU A 882 16.96 8.31 30.81
CA LEU A 882 17.38 7.87 32.11
C LEU A 882 18.16 8.97 32.82
N TYR A 883 17.83 9.24 34.07
CA TYR A 883 18.60 10.12 34.94
C TYR A 883 19.10 9.36 36.17
N GLN A 884 20.35 9.53 36.45
CA GLN A 884 21.00 9.08 37.68
C GLN A 884 20.90 10.21 38.71
N ILE A 885 20.40 9.92 39.90
CA ILE A 885 20.23 10.88 40.98
C ILE A 885 21.13 10.49 42.15
N ASN A 886 22.06 11.37 42.55
CA ASN A 886 22.90 11.16 43.72
C ASN A 886 22.07 11.23 44.99
N VAL A 887 22.12 10.20 45.81
CA VAL A 887 21.27 10.07 47.03
C VAL A 887 21.67 11.06 48.12
N LYS A 888 22.93 11.53 48.15
CA LYS A 888 23.41 12.49 49.15
C LYS A 888 23.11 13.93 48.75
N THR A 889 23.40 14.30 47.51
CA THR A 889 23.31 15.68 47.02
C THR A 889 21.98 16.00 46.36
N GLY A 890 21.28 14.98 45.80
CA GLY A 890 20.07 15.16 45.00
C GLY A 890 20.33 15.63 43.56
N GLU A 891 21.61 15.73 43.17
CA GLU A 891 22.01 16.11 41.80
C GLU A 891 21.54 15.06 40.78
N GLU A 892 20.98 15.53 39.69
CA GLU A 892 20.55 14.69 38.56
C GLU A 892 21.55 14.79 37.40
N LYS A 893 21.92 13.65 36.86
CA LYS A 893 22.74 13.55 35.63
C LYS A 893 22.11 12.61 34.63
N LEU A 894 22.19 12.94 33.34
CA LEU A 894 21.80 12.03 32.28
C LEU A 894 22.64 10.75 32.33
N ALA A 895 22.00 9.63 32.12
CA ALA A 895 22.62 8.31 31.99
C ALA A 895 22.02 7.58 30.82
N ARG A 896 22.68 6.55 30.30
CA ARG A 896 22.20 5.73 29.21
C ARG A 896 22.15 4.25 29.57
N ILE A 897 21.12 3.59 29.05
CA ILE A 897 20.99 2.12 29.01
C ILE A 897 20.66 1.68 27.60
N THR A 898 21.04 0.45 27.27
CA THR A 898 20.79 -0.14 25.93
C THR A 898 19.64 -1.14 25.94
N GLN A 899 19.14 -1.52 27.10
CA GLN A 899 17.98 -2.40 27.25
C GLN A 899 16.72 -1.61 27.60
N ALA A 900 15.63 -1.90 26.90
CA ALA A 900 14.32 -1.37 27.27
C ALA A 900 13.86 -2.01 28.57
N ILE A 901 13.36 -1.17 29.49
CA ILE A 901 12.85 -1.60 30.80
C ILE A 901 11.35 -1.49 30.78
N LEU A 902 10.70 -2.63 30.90
CA LEU A 902 9.27 -2.70 31.11
C LEU A 902 8.98 -3.43 32.42
N PRO A 903 8.48 -2.74 33.45
CA PRO A 903 8.04 -3.38 34.67
C PRO A 903 6.98 -4.45 34.40
N THR A 904 7.11 -5.60 35.05
CA THR A 904 6.16 -6.71 34.93
C THR A 904 4.89 -6.44 35.71
N LEU A 905 3.80 -7.14 35.36
CA LEU A 905 2.54 -7.03 36.11
C LEU A 905 2.71 -7.35 37.60
N SER A 906 3.57 -8.29 37.99
CA SER A 906 3.86 -8.63 39.37
C SER A 906 4.57 -7.50 40.12
N GLN A 907 5.37 -6.69 39.45
CA GLN A 907 6.00 -5.49 40.07
C GLN A 907 4.97 -4.40 40.30
N LEU A 908 3.92 -4.31 39.49
CA LEU A 908 2.81 -3.36 39.69
C LEU A 908 1.84 -3.78 40.81
N GLU A 909 1.93 -4.99 41.33
CA GLU A 909 1.16 -5.40 42.54
C GLU A 909 1.61 -4.71 43.80
N LYS A 910 2.79 -4.05 43.81
CA LYS A 910 3.34 -3.32 44.92
C LYS A 910 4.11 -2.08 44.45
N ILE A 911 3.40 -0.98 44.28
CA ILE A 911 3.98 0.31 43.92
C ILE A 911 4.41 1.04 45.18
N THR A 912 5.62 1.56 45.24
CA THR A 912 6.16 2.19 46.47
C THR A 912 5.55 3.57 46.69
N ALA A 913 5.50 4.41 45.69
CA ALA A 913 4.87 5.72 45.73
C ALA A 913 4.17 6.03 44.39
N ILE A 914 3.09 6.81 44.44
CA ILE A 914 2.26 7.17 43.31
C ILE A 914 2.02 8.68 43.39
N SER A 915 2.23 9.40 42.30
CA SER A 915 1.97 10.84 42.19
C SER A 915 0.49 11.19 42.33
N SER A 916 0.17 12.29 43.02
CA SER A 916 -1.19 12.85 43.08
C SER A 916 -1.57 13.63 41.80
N LYS A 917 -0.59 14.05 40.99
CA LYS A 917 -0.80 14.70 39.70
C LYS A 917 -1.07 13.64 38.67
N GLU A 918 -2.01 13.91 37.78
CA GLU A 918 -2.33 13.06 36.61
C GLU A 918 -2.00 13.78 35.33
N ASN A 919 -1.52 13.04 34.37
CA ASN A 919 -1.32 13.46 32.97
C ASN A 919 -2.35 12.79 32.03
N VAL A 920 -2.67 13.47 30.94
CA VAL A 920 -3.61 13.00 29.91
C VAL A 920 -2.86 12.83 28.60
N TYR A 921 -3.05 11.70 27.93
CA TYR A 921 -2.43 11.40 26.66
C TYR A 921 -3.49 10.92 25.66
N ASN A 922 -3.52 11.52 24.50
CA ASN A 922 -4.30 11.04 23.36
C ASN A 922 -3.40 10.17 22.48
N LEU A 923 -3.87 8.98 22.14
CA LEU A 923 -3.14 7.99 21.37
C LEU A 923 -3.94 7.60 20.12
N SER A 924 -3.36 7.81 18.94
CA SER A 924 -3.92 7.38 17.67
C SER A 924 -3.04 6.25 17.10
N LYS A 925 -3.39 5.02 17.48
CA LYS A 925 -2.80 3.78 16.96
C LYS A 925 -3.85 3.03 16.12
N ASP A 926 -4.10 1.77 16.43
CA ASP A 926 -5.16 1.00 15.76
C ASP A 926 -6.56 1.57 16.01
N VAL A 927 -6.77 2.22 17.14
CA VAL A 927 -8.01 2.90 17.54
C VAL A 927 -7.64 4.20 18.27
N ASN A 928 -8.43 5.25 18.07
CA ASN A 928 -8.31 6.47 18.87
C ASN A 928 -8.70 6.19 20.33
N THR A 929 -7.77 6.39 21.23
CA THR A 929 -7.92 6.16 22.68
C THR A 929 -7.32 7.29 23.47
N SER A 930 -7.71 7.42 24.74
CA SER A 930 -7.08 8.33 25.67
C SER A 930 -6.61 7.59 26.92
N VAL A 931 -5.54 8.06 27.52
CA VAL A 931 -5.01 7.52 28.78
C VAL A 931 -4.87 8.63 29.80
N ILE A 932 -5.43 8.40 30.98
CA ILE A 932 -5.25 9.26 32.16
C ILE A 932 -4.48 8.42 33.19
N CYS A 933 -3.34 8.92 33.64
CA CYS A 933 -2.45 8.17 34.52
C CYS A 933 -1.76 9.09 35.50
N PRO A 934 -1.42 8.64 36.73
CA PRO A 934 -0.53 9.37 37.63
C PRO A 934 0.76 9.80 36.91
N SER A 935 1.17 11.05 37.08
CA SER A 935 2.33 11.62 36.40
C SER A 935 3.65 10.93 36.73
N ALA A 936 3.72 10.23 37.87
CA ALA A 936 4.88 9.43 38.25
C ALA A 936 4.52 8.27 39.19
N ILE A 937 5.27 7.19 39.09
CA ILE A 937 5.25 6.05 40.01
C ILE A 937 6.68 5.65 40.40
N ILE A 938 6.86 5.16 41.62
CA ILE A 938 8.14 4.58 42.09
C ILE A 938 7.94 3.08 42.30
N LEU A 939 8.73 2.30 41.62
CA LEU A 939 8.78 0.84 41.75
C LEU A 939 10.11 0.44 42.38
N ASP A 940 10.08 -0.53 43.28
CA ASP A 940 11.27 -1.12 43.86
C ASP A 940 11.72 -2.36 43.11
N ASN A 941 12.99 -2.77 43.31
CA ASN A 941 13.57 -3.95 42.63
C ASN A 941 13.53 -3.90 41.11
N ILE A 942 13.65 -2.75 40.51
CA ILE A 942 13.87 -2.61 39.07
C ILE A 942 15.35 -2.87 38.78
N GLU A 943 15.60 -3.67 37.78
CA GLU A 943 16.94 -3.99 37.28
C GLU A 943 17.24 -3.17 36.05
N LEU A 944 18.32 -2.37 36.07
CA LEU A 944 18.84 -1.62 34.94
C LEU A 944 20.16 -2.24 34.53
N SER A 945 20.27 -2.64 33.27
CA SER A 945 21.52 -3.19 32.72
C SER A 945 21.72 -2.72 31.26
N SER A 946 22.94 -2.82 30.79
CA SER A 946 23.29 -2.45 29.43
C SER A 946 24.10 -3.56 28.78
N ASN A 947 23.82 -3.84 27.50
CA ASN A 947 24.67 -4.60 26.63
C ASN A 947 25.64 -3.68 25.90
N THR A 948 26.72 -4.22 25.39
CA THR A 948 27.64 -3.47 24.50
C THR A 948 26.85 -3.00 23.28
N PRO A 949 26.78 -1.70 22.99
CA PRO A 949 26.04 -1.19 21.84
C PRO A 949 26.73 -1.63 20.56
N ARG A 950 25.94 -1.88 19.52
CA ARG A 950 26.45 -2.10 18.19
C ARG A 950 26.89 -0.76 17.59
N SER A 951 28.20 -0.57 17.44
CA SER A 951 28.73 0.59 16.72
C SER A 951 28.40 0.48 15.24
N GLU A 952 27.82 1.52 14.68
CA GLU A 952 27.62 1.67 13.24
C GLU A 952 28.81 2.42 12.63
N LYS A 953 29.24 2.01 11.43
CA LYS A 953 30.32 2.70 10.71
C LYS A 953 29.93 4.16 10.46
N ALA A 954 30.73 5.09 10.96
CA ALA A 954 30.50 6.53 10.73
C ALA A 954 30.64 6.85 9.22
N PRO A 955 29.91 7.85 8.71
CA PRO A 955 30.17 8.39 7.38
C PRO A 955 31.62 8.80 7.23
N ALA A 956 32.21 8.58 6.03
CA ALA A 956 33.57 9.01 5.76
C ALA A 956 33.71 10.55 5.64
N ILE A 957 32.62 11.21 5.27
CA ILE A 957 32.54 12.68 5.16
C ILE A 957 31.52 13.15 6.21
N PRO A 958 31.81 14.21 6.97
CA PRO A 958 30.85 14.80 7.88
C PRO A 958 29.56 15.20 7.21
N TYR A 959 28.48 15.22 7.97
CA TYR A 959 27.19 15.75 7.53
C TYR A 959 27.33 17.22 7.08
N PRO A 960 26.68 17.65 5.97
CA PRO A 960 26.93 18.99 5.39
C PRO A 960 26.78 20.16 6.38
N LEU A 961 25.88 20.07 7.34
CA LEU A 961 25.71 21.11 8.35
C LEU A 961 26.80 21.09 9.44
N GLN A 962 27.64 20.06 9.48
CA GLN A 962 28.79 19.95 10.40
C GLN A 962 30.09 20.55 9.82
N ARG A 963 30.05 21.03 8.57
CA ARG A 963 31.19 21.67 7.87
C ARG A 963 31.35 23.13 8.23
#